data_a92291ae09f8b5cc406b8e3caa9f990b
#
_entry.id   a92291ae09f8b5cc406b8e3caa9f990b
#
_cell.length_a   1.000
_cell.length_b   1.000
_cell.length_c   1.000
_cell.angle_alpha   90.00
_cell.angle_beta   90.00
_cell.angle_gamma   90.00
#
_symmetry.space_group_name_H-M   'P 1'
#
loop_
_entity.id
_entity.type
_entity.pdbx_description
1 polymer ?
#
loop_
_entity_poly.entity_id
_entity_poly.type
_entity_poly.pdbx_seq_one_letter_code
_entity_poly.pdbx_strand_id
1 'polypeptide(L)'
;MSEKPDQLAPAETWFAARGWEPFPFQRRVWRAYLDGRSGLIHAATGAGKTQAAWWGPLLEWVAEQGGRGAGERGGRGRPPAVGLRVLWLTPMRALAADTERSLREAVDEAGIPWTVERRTGDTGSGARARQLRTPPTALITTPESLSLLLSQPNAADLFRDLRCVVVDEWHEMLGNKRGVQTELCLARLRRWRPGLRLWGLSATLGNLDQALAVLLGTEKSSAALADYADYKKEKSAESAQSADGSSGLLIQGHMPKEIVIDTLIPERVERFPWAGHMGLKMLPAVAAAVEEGRTALVFTNTRNQAETWYQALLAERPEWAGEIALHHGSLSADNRRWVEDGLRAGQLRGVVATSSLDLGVDFSPVDRVLQIGSPKGVARLLQRAGRSGHQPGATSRVTCVPTHAFELVEAAAARDAMQAGRMEGREPVERPLDLLVQHLVTIALGGGFAPEEMLAEVRSTYAFRDLSDAEWRWALDFVVHGGEALGAYPEYHRVAPVDGRYRVLDKGIATRHRMSIGTIVGESSIAVKYQSGRDLGSIQESFISRLKPGDTFVFAGKKLEFLRVRDMTAWVKPANRLKGIIPAWTGTSLPISPELGAAVRRKLAEARDGRYDGPEMSAVRPVLELQKKWSALPGEDELLVERLESRQGRTKLHHLFVYPFAGKLVHQGLAALAAFRLSRARPATFTLTANDYGFELLADDATGFAALNAETLIPALFSTDNLLEDIAAGLNESEMALRQFREIARVAGLIFQGFPGQPRKARHLQASSSL
;
A
#
# COMPACT_ATOMS: atom_id res chain seq x y z
N MET A 1 18.34 25.47 44.13
CA MET A 1 18.29 24.49 43.06
C MET A 1 17.45 25.12 41.96
N SER A 2 18.04 25.58 40.85
CA SER A 2 17.27 26.13 39.72
C SER A 2 16.54 24.96 39.08
N GLU A 3 15.21 25.01 39.08
CA GLU A 3 14.39 24.07 38.29
C GLU A 3 14.90 24.07 36.86
N LYS A 4 15.28 22.87 36.36
CA LYS A 4 15.56 22.71 34.94
C LYS A 4 14.30 23.14 34.18
N PRO A 5 14.40 24.06 33.20
CA PRO A 5 13.23 24.45 32.42
C PRO A 5 12.58 23.21 31.83
N ASP A 6 11.26 23.16 31.95
CA ASP A 6 10.51 22.04 31.39
C ASP A 6 10.76 21.94 29.87
N GLN A 7 11.45 20.89 29.46
CA GLN A 7 11.86 20.71 28.09
C GLN A 7 10.66 20.55 27.12
N LEU A 8 9.47 20.24 27.63
CA LEU A 8 8.25 20.09 26.84
C LEU A 8 7.46 21.39 26.69
N ALA A 9 7.75 22.43 27.51
CA ALA A 9 7.01 23.67 27.53
C ALA A 9 6.77 24.32 26.14
N PRO A 10 7.72 24.35 25.19
CA PRO A 10 7.45 24.93 23.86
C PRO A 10 6.34 24.21 23.11
N ALA A 11 6.29 22.87 23.16
CA ALA A 11 5.23 22.08 22.54
C ALA A 11 3.89 22.31 23.25
N GLU A 12 3.87 22.28 24.57
CA GLU A 12 2.65 22.48 25.37
C GLU A 12 2.07 23.88 25.17
N THR A 13 2.92 24.91 25.06
CA THR A 13 2.50 26.29 24.75
C THR A 13 1.83 26.35 23.36
N TRP A 14 2.39 25.68 22.36
CA TRP A 14 1.82 25.67 21.02
C TRP A 14 0.45 24.96 20.98
N PHE A 15 0.30 23.83 21.70
CA PHE A 15 -0.98 23.15 21.84
C PHE A 15 -2.02 24.02 22.55
N ALA A 16 -1.64 24.66 23.67
CA ALA A 16 -2.51 25.54 24.44
C ALA A 16 -2.99 26.76 23.63
N ALA A 17 -2.12 27.34 22.77
CA ALA A 17 -2.48 28.44 21.88
C ALA A 17 -3.59 28.07 20.88
N ARG A 18 -3.76 26.78 20.59
CA ARG A 18 -4.83 26.25 19.73
C ARG A 18 -6.06 25.76 20.51
N GLY A 19 -6.06 25.91 21.82
CA GLY A 19 -7.08 25.33 22.68
C GLY A 19 -7.02 23.81 22.78
N TRP A 20 -5.86 23.21 22.49
CA TRP A 20 -5.64 21.78 22.57
C TRP A 20 -4.82 21.39 23.79
N GLU A 21 -5.00 20.18 24.25
CA GLU A 21 -4.14 19.56 25.25
C GLU A 21 -3.41 18.36 24.61
N PRO A 22 -2.06 18.27 24.80
CA PRO A 22 -1.32 17.12 24.31
C PRO A 22 -1.77 15.82 24.99
N PHE A 23 -2.00 14.79 24.21
CA PHE A 23 -2.32 13.47 24.75
C PHE A 23 -1.14 12.87 25.50
N PRO A 24 -1.37 12.01 26.51
CA PRO A 24 -0.30 11.38 27.28
C PRO A 24 0.74 10.65 26.40
N PHE A 25 0.30 9.97 25.31
CA PHE A 25 1.22 9.30 24.42
C PHE A 25 2.14 10.25 23.66
N GLN A 26 1.69 11.48 23.32
CA GLN A 26 2.50 12.49 22.65
C GLN A 26 3.64 12.96 23.57
N ARG A 27 3.32 13.26 24.83
CA ARG A 27 4.34 13.60 25.85
C ARG A 27 5.35 12.46 26.04
N ARG A 28 4.91 11.21 26.03
CA ARG A 28 5.79 10.03 26.10
C ARG A 28 6.73 9.95 24.89
N VAL A 29 6.24 10.21 23.68
CA VAL A 29 7.06 10.25 22.47
C VAL A 29 8.11 11.34 22.55
N TRP A 30 7.74 12.56 22.97
CA TRP A 30 8.68 13.68 23.09
C TRP A 30 9.80 13.40 24.07
N ARG A 31 9.48 12.87 25.27
CA ARG A 31 10.49 12.46 26.26
C ARG A 31 11.41 11.38 25.68
N ALA A 32 10.83 10.33 25.12
CA ALA A 32 11.60 9.24 24.51
C ALA A 32 12.53 9.73 23.39
N TYR A 33 12.05 10.67 22.57
CA TYR A 33 12.90 11.29 21.53
C TYR A 33 14.07 12.07 22.16
N LEU A 34 13.83 12.88 23.17
CA LEU A 34 14.87 13.66 23.86
C LEU A 34 15.88 12.76 24.57
N ASP A 35 15.43 11.59 25.05
CA ASP A 35 16.29 10.53 25.62
C ASP A 35 17.07 9.74 24.55
N GLY A 36 16.98 10.12 23.27
CA GLY A 36 17.73 9.48 22.17
C GLY A 36 17.10 8.19 21.66
N ARG A 37 15.87 7.85 22.03
CA ARG A 37 15.20 6.59 21.69
C ARG A 37 14.59 6.63 20.28
N SER A 38 14.42 5.44 19.71
CA SER A 38 13.69 5.16 18.48
C SER A 38 12.44 4.35 18.78
N GLY A 39 11.41 4.39 17.92
CA GLY A 39 10.20 3.61 18.20
C GLY A 39 9.13 3.62 17.12
N LEU A 40 8.01 2.97 17.44
CA LEU A 40 6.79 2.92 16.64
C LEU A 40 5.64 3.55 17.42
N ILE A 41 4.98 4.53 16.81
CA ILE A 41 3.78 5.19 17.35
C ILE A 41 2.57 4.54 16.69
N HIS A 42 1.74 3.88 17.48
CA HIS A 42 0.49 3.27 17.01
C HIS A 42 -0.70 3.96 17.65
N ALA A 43 -1.48 4.68 16.85
CA ALA A 43 -2.70 5.35 17.32
C ALA A 43 -3.68 5.53 16.16
N ALA A 44 -4.97 5.66 16.46
CA ALA A 44 -6.02 5.85 15.46
C ALA A 44 -5.74 7.05 14.54
N THR A 45 -6.35 7.06 13.35
CA THR A 45 -6.31 8.22 12.46
C THR A 45 -6.95 9.43 13.14
N GLY A 46 -6.33 10.60 13.01
CA GLY A 46 -6.79 11.83 13.70
C GLY A 46 -6.31 11.99 15.14
N ALA A 47 -5.57 11.01 15.71
CA ALA A 47 -5.05 11.08 17.07
C ALA A 47 -3.82 11.99 17.26
N GLY A 48 -3.37 12.72 16.22
CA GLY A 48 -2.23 13.63 16.33
C GLY A 48 -0.86 12.94 16.31
N LYS A 49 -0.73 11.78 15.65
CA LYS A 49 0.56 11.05 15.48
C LYS A 49 1.65 11.93 14.85
N THR A 50 1.28 12.72 13.85
CA THR A 50 2.19 13.64 13.15
C THR A 50 2.85 14.59 14.14
N GLN A 51 2.08 15.24 15.00
CA GLN A 51 2.59 16.15 16.01
C GLN A 51 3.37 15.42 17.11
N ALA A 52 3.00 14.17 17.44
CA ALA A 52 3.78 13.34 18.36
C ALA A 52 5.21 13.12 17.84
N ALA A 53 5.39 12.79 16.56
CA ALA A 53 6.72 12.59 15.98
C ALA A 53 7.46 13.90 15.68
N TRP A 54 6.73 14.97 15.32
CA TRP A 54 7.34 16.22 14.87
C TRP A 54 7.94 17.06 15.99
N TRP A 55 7.25 17.14 17.14
CA TRP A 55 7.72 17.97 18.24
C TRP A 55 9.00 17.47 18.91
N GLY A 56 9.34 16.19 18.83
CA GLY A 56 10.62 15.68 19.34
C GLY A 56 11.85 16.42 18.77
N PRO A 57 12.05 16.44 17.43
CA PRO A 57 13.12 17.21 16.78
C PRO A 57 13.07 18.71 17.02
N LEU A 58 11.88 19.32 17.12
CA LEU A 58 11.73 20.74 17.39
C LEU A 58 12.17 21.10 18.81
N LEU A 59 11.79 20.29 19.80
CA LEU A 59 12.21 20.47 21.19
C LEU A 59 13.72 20.31 21.36
N GLU A 60 14.34 19.32 20.69
CA GLU A 60 15.80 19.18 20.66
C GLU A 60 16.47 20.45 20.13
N TRP A 61 15.96 21.00 19.01
CA TRP A 61 16.47 22.24 18.45
C TRP A 61 16.35 23.43 19.41
N VAL A 62 15.19 23.61 20.03
CA VAL A 62 14.95 24.71 21.00
C VAL A 62 15.92 24.58 22.18
N ALA A 63 16.14 23.38 22.70
CA ALA A 63 17.09 23.13 23.79
C ALA A 63 18.53 23.45 23.37
N GLU A 64 18.95 23.06 22.14
CA GLU A 64 20.28 23.42 21.60
C GLU A 64 20.49 24.94 21.49
N GLN A 65 19.43 25.71 21.15
CA GLN A 65 19.53 27.17 21.06
C GLN A 65 19.55 27.86 22.44
N GLY A 66 18.79 27.31 23.42
CA GLY A 66 18.77 27.80 24.79
C GLY A 66 20.11 27.62 25.52
N GLY A 67 20.86 26.58 25.18
CA GLY A 67 22.20 26.30 25.73
C GLY A 67 23.34 27.19 25.13
N ARG A 68 23.10 27.84 24.00
CA ARG A 68 24.04 28.82 23.41
C ARG A 68 23.81 30.17 24.10
N GLY A 69 24.69 30.53 25.01
CA GLY A 69 24.57 31.75 25.83
C GLY A 69 24.41 33.04 25.03
N ALA A 70 23.83 34.05 25.64
CA ALA A 70 23.51 35.37 25.06
C ALA A 70 24.68 36.11 24.39
N GLY A 71 25.90 35.63 24.52
CA GLY A 71 27.11 36.26 23.95
C GLY A 71 27.28 36.08 22.43
N GLU A 72 26.64 35.10 21.78
CA GLU A 72 26.80 34.85 20.36
C GLU A 72 25.66 35.42 19.47
N ARG A 73 24.69 36.14 20.07
CA ARG A 73 23.53 36.73 19.35
C ARG A 73 23.83 38.07 18.66
N GLY A 74 25.08 38.52 18.66
CA GLY A 74 25.52 39.84 18.21
C GLY A 74 25.96 39.95 16.76
N GLY A 75 25.20 39.44 15.79
CA GLY A 75 25.45 39.69 14.38
C GLY A 75 24.15 39.71 13.59
N ARG A 76 23.86 40.82 12.88
CA ARG A 76 22.77 40.92 11.89
C ARG A 76 23.02 40.06 10.64
N GLY A 77 23.55 38.85 10.83
CA GLY A 77 23.75 37.83 9.78
C GLY A 77 22.58 36.84 9.76
N ARG A 78 22.19 36.45 8.57
CA ARG A 78 21.27 35.32 8.33
C ARG A 78 21.78 34.13 9.17
N PRO A 79 20.91 33.47 9.97
CA PRO A 79 21.36 32.31 10.74
C PRO A 79 22.05 31.31 9.81
N PRO A 80 23.12 30.63 10.26
CA PRO A 80 23.86 29.69 9.42
C PRO A 80 22.88 28.69 8.82
N ALA A 81 23.06 28.37 7.54
CA ALA A 81 22.22 27.42 6.83
C ALA A 81 22.21 26.10 7.63
N VAL A 82 21.10 25.78 8.22
CA VAL A 82 20.92 24.53 8.97
C VAL A 82 20.78 23.43 7.94
N GLY A 83 21.65 22.41 7.98
CA GLY A 83 21.56 21.26 7.10
C GLY A 83 20.30 20.43 7.32
N LEU A 84 20.12 19.36 6.56
CA LEU A 84 18.98 18.45 6.67
C LEU A 84 19.00 17.70 8.01
N ARG A 85 18.09 18.04 8.93
CA ARG A 85 17.98 17.42 10.26
C ARG A 85 16.93 16.34 10.34
N VAL A 86 15.81 16.50 9.61
CA VAL A 86 14.70 15.55 9.63
C VAL A 86 14.35 15.09 8.23
N LEU A 87 14.24 13.78 8.06
CA LEU A 87 13.73 13.15 6.86
C LEU A 87 12.39 12.50 7.18
N TRP A 88 11.35 12.87 6.43
CA TRP A 88 10.00 12.33 6.60
C TRP A 88 9.64 11.50 5.38
N LEU A 89 9.48 10.18 5.56
CA LEU A 89 9.13 9.24 4.49
C LEU A 89 7.63 8.99 4.48
N THR A 90 6.99 9.19 3.33
CA THR A 90 5.56 8.91 3.14
C THR A 90 5.34 7.89 2.02
N PRO A 91 4.33 7.01 2.12
CA PRO A 91 4.06 6.03 1.07
C PRO A 91 3.47 6.66 -0.20
N MET A 92 2.86 7.84 -0.12
CA MET A 92 2.14 8.44 -1.25
C MET A 92 2.46 9.92 -1.42
N ARG A 93 2.43 10.39 -2.69
CA ARG A 93 2.70 11.79 -3.06
C ARG A 93 1.64 12.76 -2.51
N ALA A 94 0.38 12.36 -2.46
CA ALA A 94 -0.70 13.16 -1.92
C ALA A 94 -0.47 13.46 -0.43
N LEU A 95 -0.14 12.42 0.35
CA LEU A 95 0.18 12.56 1.77
C LEU A 95 1.36 13.52 2.00
N ALA A 96 2.38 13.49 1.14
CA ALA A 96 3.54 14.38 1.26
C ALA A 96 3.16 15.87 1.23
N ALA A 97 2.12 16.26 0.51
CA ALA A 97 1.68 17.65 0.43
C ALA A 97 0.98 18.11 1.73
N ASP A 98 0.13 17.27 2.28
CA ASP A 98 -0.58 17.57 3.54
C ASP A 98 0.38 17.53 4.73
N THR A 99 1.28 16.55 4.77
CA THR A 99 2.37 16.50 5.76
C THR A 99 3.21 17.78 5.70
N GLU A 100 3.64 18.22 4.50
CA GLU A 100 4.41 19.47 4.35
C GLU A 100 3.69 20.66 4.97
N ARG A 101 2.38 20.79 4.74
CA ARG A 101 1.57 21.87 5.31
C ARG A 101 1.54 21.80 6.82
N SER A 102 1.17 20.65 7.38
CA SER A 102 1.05 20.43 8.83
C SER A 102 2.37 20.65 9.57
N LEU A 103 3.51 20.19 9.01
CA LEU A 103 4.82 20.39 9.62
C LEU A 103 5.26 21.87 9.54
N ARG A 104 4.97 22.55 8.44
CA ARG A 104 5.30 23.97 8.24
C ARG A 104 4.53 24.86 9.21
N GLU A 105 3.21 24.64 9.36
CA GLU A 105 2.37 25.40 10.30
C GLU A 105 2.95 25.38 11.72
N ALA A 106 3.35 24.21 12.21
CA ALA A 106 3.94 24.10 13.56
C ALA A 106 5.26 24.88 13.68
N VAL A 107 6.09 24.88 12.65
CA VAL A 107 7.37 25.61 12.62
C VAL A 107 7.17 27.10 12.56
N ASP A 108 6.27 27.59 11.69
CA ASP A 108 6.00 29.00 11.48
C ASP A 108 5.39 29.64 12.75
N GLU A 109 4.41 28.97 13.35
CA GLU A 109 3.73 29.45 14.56
C GLU A 109 4.61 29.38 15.83
N ALA A 110 5.49 28.37 15.91
CA ALA A 110 6.47 28.30 17.01
C ALA A 110 7.66 29.25 16.81
N GLY A 111 7.73 29.98 15.69
CA GLY A 111 8.84 30.90 15.39
C GLY A 111 10.19 30.19 15.19
N ILE A 112 10.18 28.91 14.81
CA ILE A 112 11.39 28.12 14.59
C ILE A 112 11.90 28.38 13.17
N PRO A 113 13.17 28.78 12.95
CA PRO A 113 13.67 29.17 11.62
C PRO A 113 14.02 27.96 10.74
N TRP A 114 13.15 26.96 10.68
CA TRP A 114 13.34 25.77 9.85
C TRP A 114 12.65 25.91 8.50
N THR A 115 13.27 25.33 7.48
CA THR A 115 12.65 25.19 6.16
C THR A 115 12.11 23.78 6.02
N VAL A 116 10.83 23.68 5.64
CA VAL A 116 10.12 22.42 5.39
C VAL A 116 9.77 22.33 3.91
N GLU A 117 10.29 21.33 3.21
CA GLU A 117 10.04 21.14 1.78
C GLU A 117 9.76 19.68 1.46
N ARG A 118 9.07 19.44 0.34
CA ARG A 118 8.85 18.09 -0.18
C ARG A 118 9.68 17.81 -1.44
N ARG A 119 10.05 16.53 -1.60
CA ARG A 119 10.70 15.99 -2.79
C ARG A 119 10.05 14.68 -3.20
N THR A 120 9.23 14.73 -4.23
CA THR A 120 8.50 13.56 -4.78
C THR A 120 8.68 13.50 -6.30
N GLY A 121 8.05 12.52 -6.95
CA GLY A 121 8.02 12.46 -8.42
C GLY A 121 7.49 13.72 -9.08
N ASP A 122 6.64 14.49 -8.39
CA ASP A 122 5.99 15.70 -8.91
C ASP A 122 6.80 16.98 -8.67
N THR A 123 7.92 16.90 -7.93
CA THR A 123 8.80 18.06 -7.68
C THR A 123 9.57 18.43 -8.95
N GLY A 124 9.48 19.69 -9.37
CA GLY A 124 10.14 20.20 -10.57
C GLY A 124 11.68 20.11 -10.51
N SER A 125 12.32 20.00 -11.66
CA SER A 125 13.79 19.83 -11.78
C SER A 125 14.59 20.98 -11.13
N GLY A 126 14.16 22.23 -11.27
CA GLY A 126 14.78 23.38 -10.63
C GLY A 126 14.78 23.29 -9.10
N ALA A 127 13.64 22.93 -8.50
CA ALA A 127 13.54 22.73 -7.05
C ALA A 127 14.42 21.57 -6.59
N ARG A 128 14.44 20.44 -7.31
CA ARG A 128 15.32 19.31 -7.00
C ARG A 128 16.79 19.69 -7.01
N ALA A 129 17.22 20.49 -8.00
CA ALA A 129 18.59 20.96 -8.10
C ALA A 129 18.95 21.93 -6.97
N ARG A 130 18.04 22.82 -6.56
CA ARG A 130 18.20 23.70 -5.41
C ARG A 130 18.36 22.90 -4.12
N GLN A 131 17.48 21.93 -3.86
CA GLN A 131 17.51 21.10 -2.65
C GLN A 131 18.80 20.30 -2.47
N LEU A 132 19.48 19.94 -3.57
CA LEU A 132 20.81 19.30 -3.49
C LEU A 132 21.92 20.26 -3.10
N ARG A 133 21.80 21.56 -3.47
CA ARG A 133 22.79 22.60 -3.13
C ARG A 133 22.52 23.24 -1.78
N THR A 134 21.26 23.45 -1.46
CA THR A 134 20.79 24.06 -0.22
C THR A 134 19.66 23.17 0.32
N PRO A 135 20.00 22.13 1.09
CA PRO A 135 19.01 21.23 1.64
C PRO A 135 18.07 21.96 2.62
N PRO A 136 16.78 21.64 2.62
CA PRO A 136 15.88 22.13 3.66
C PRO A 136 16.20 21.46 5.01
N THR A 137 15.78 22.08 6.11
CA THR A 137 15.96 21.50 7.45
C THR A 137 15.15 20.24 7.65
N ALA A 138 13.94 20.20 7.09
CA ALA A 138 13.10 19.00 7.02
C ALA A 138 12.69 18.71 5.58
N LEU A 139 12.87 17.46 5.15
CA LEU A 139 12.53 17.00 3.80
C LEU A 139 11.52 15.88 3.85
N ILE A 140 10.33 16.12 3.29
CA ILE A 140 9.30 15.09 3.11
C ILE A 140 9.53 14.42 1.75
N THR A 141 9.60 13.09 1.72
CA THR A 141 9.93 12.35 0.50
C THR A 141 9.29 10.96 0.47
N THR A 142 9.46 10.24 -0.65
CA THR A 142 9.04 8.83 -0.80
C THR A 142 10.26 7.90 -0.84
N PRO A 143 10.11 6.59 -0.57
CA PRO A 143 11.20 5.63 -0.63
C PRO A 143 11.99 5.68 -1.95
N GLU A 144 11.28 5.80 -3.08
CA GLU A 144 11.89 5.88 -4.41
C GLU A 144 12.74 7.16 -4.57
N SER A 145 12.23 8.28 -4.08
CA SER A 145 12.94 9.55 -4.13
C SER A 145 14.15 9.57 -3.19
N LEU A 146 14.07 8.87 -2.06
CA LEU A 146 15.20 8.65 -1.15
C LEU A 146 16.30 7.81 -1.84
N SER A 147 15.94 6.71 -2.48
CA SER A 147 16.91 5.92 -3.27
C SER A 147 17.59 6.75 -4.36
N LEU A 148 16.84 7.66 -5.01
CA LEU A 148 17.42 8.62 -5.97
C LEU A 148 18.42 9.59 -5.29
N LEU A 149 18.16 10.03 -4.05
CA LEU A 149 19.09 10.84 -3.29
C LEU A 149 20.36 10.05 -2.92
N LEU A 150 20.20 8.80 -2.49
CA LEU A 150 21.33 7.91 -2.16
C LEU A 150 22.21 7.59 -3.37
N SER A 151 21.67 7.67 -4.60
CA SER A 151 22.42 7.48 -5.83
C SER A 151 23.27 8.70 -6.24
N GLN A 152 23.25 9.80 -5.48
CA GLN A 152 24.08 10.98 -5.77
C GLN A 152 25.50 10.79 -5.21
N PRO A 153 26.54 11.22 -5.94
CA PRO A 153 27.92 11.05 -5.50
C PRO A 153 28.24 11.67 -4.13
N ASN A 154 27.54 12.73 -3.76
CA ASN A 154 27.70 13.47 -2.50
C ASN A 154 26.55 13.19 -1.51
N ALA A 155 25.90 12.03 -1.61
CA ALA A 155 24.76 11.71 -0.75
C ALA A 155 25.11 11.75 0.75
N ALA A 156 26.29 11.25 1.13
CA ALA A 156 26.73 11.28 2.52
C ALA A 156 26.80 12.70 3.10
N ASP A 157 27.22 13.69 2.31
CA ASP A 157 27.27 15.09 2.73
C ASP A 157 25.86 15.67 2.92
N LEU A 158 24.93 15.32 2.04
CA LEU A 158 23.53 15.76 2.15
C LEU A 158 22.90 15.33 3.48
N PHE A 159 23.24 14.14 3.97
CA PHE A 159 22.68 13.56 5.21
C PHE A 159 23.60 13.75 6.44
N ARG A 160 24.64 14.58 6.34
CA ARG A 160 25.62 14.79 7.43
C ARG A 160 24.99 15.25 8.73
N ASP A 161 23.99 16.12 8.67
CA ASP A 161 23.34 16.72 9.85
C ASP A 161 22.04 16.00 10.25
N LEU A 162 21.72 14.87 9.60
CA LEU A 162 20.48 14.13 9.84
C LEU A 162 20.44 13.58 11.27
N ARG A 163 19.35 13.88 12.00
CA ARG A 163 19.11 13.47 13.38
C ARG A 163 17.95 12.50 13.53
N CYS A 164 16.95 12.63 12.65
CA CYS A 164 15.73 11.85 12.75
C CYS A 164 15.21 11.43 11.37
N VAL A 165 14.71 10.20 11.26
CA VAL A 165 13.85 9.78 10.17
C VAL A 165 12.50 9.37 10.74
N VAL A 166 11.43 9.95 10.20
CA VAL A 166 10.06 9.54 10.48
C VAL A 166 9.53 8.78 9.27
N VAL A 167 9.00 7.57 9.50
CA VAL A 167 8.39 6.73 8.47
C VAL A 167 6.88 6.73 8.70
N ASP A 168 6.18 7.52 7.90
CA ASP A 168 4.75 7.72 8.02
C ASP A 168 3.98 6.58 7.36
N GLU A 169 2.79 6.26 7.91
CA GLU A 169 1.93 5.16 7.47
C GLU A 169 2.73 3.86 7.23
N TRP A 170 3.58 3.51 8.19
CA TRP A 170 4.49 2.37 8.07
C TRP A 170 3.79 1.07 7.69
N HIS A 171 2.55 0.87 8.17
CA HIS A 171 1.71 -0.28 7.84
C HIS A 171 1.38 -0.42 6.34
N GLU A 172 1.46 0.66 5.55
CA GLU A 172 1.25 0.62 4.11
C GLU A 172 2.50 0.18 3.34
N MET A 173 3.66 0.27 3.96
CA MET A 173 4.93 -0.15 3.37
C MET A 173 5.35 -1.54 3.85
N LEU A 174 5.03 -1.89 5.08
CA LEU A 174 5.27 -3.22 5.64
C LEU A 174 4.55 -4.28 4.80
N GLY A 175 5.21 -5.40 4.51
CA GLY A 175 4.66 -6.49 3.70
C GLY A 175 4.69 -6.26 2.19
N ASN A 176 5.43 -5.25 1.72
CA ASN A 176 5.66 -5.05 0.28
C ASN A 176 7.09 -4.61 -0.03
N LYS A 177 7.47 -4.64 -1.31
CA LYS A 177 8.82 -4.29 -1.76
C LYS A 177 9.24 -2.86 -1.41
N ARG A 178 8.31 -1.92 -1.24
CA ARG A 178 8.64 -0.54 -0.83
C ARG A 178 9.08 -0.47 0.63
N GLY A 179 8.55 -1.35 1.49
CA GLY A 179 9.03 -1.51 2.86
C GLY A 179 10.49 -1.95 2.88
N VAL A 180 10.84 -3.00 2.13
CA VAL A 180 12.22 -3.47 2.03
C VAL A 180 13.16 -2.42 1.43
N GLN A 181 12.69 -1.68 0.41
CA GLN A 181 13.46 -0.53 -0.11
C GLN A 181 13.71 0.51 0.98
N THR A 182 12.72 0.77 1.84
CA THR A 182 12.86 1.68 2.98
C THR A 182 13.87 1.13 3.98
N GLU A 183 13.80 -0.15 4.36
CA GLU A 183 14.76 -0.80 5.26
C GLU A 183 16.21 -0.64 4.78
N LEU A 184 16.46 -0.94 3.50
CA LEU A 184 17.79 -0.79 2.89
C LEU A 184 18.29 0.67 2.92
N CYS A 185 17.41 1.63 2.63
CA CYS A 185 17.73 3.06 2.73
C CYS A 185 18.03 3.47 4.18
N LEU A 186 17.24 2.99 5.15
CA LEU A 186 17.46 3.28 6.58
C LEU A 186 18.75 2.65 7.09
N ALA A 187 19.12 1.45 6.65
CA ALA A 187 20.38 0.81 6.99
C ALA A 187 21.58 1.67 6.51
N ARG A 188 21.54 2.18 5.27
CA ARG A 188 22.54 3.11 4.74
C ARG A 188 22.63 4.41 5.56
N LEU A 189 21.50 5.01 5.92
CA LEU A 189 21.47 6.24 6.71
C LEU A 189 22.00 6.01 8.14
N ARG A 190 21.67 4.88 8.77
CA ARG A 190 22.22 4.51 10.09
C ARG A 190 23.73 4.29 10.06
N ARG A 191 24.24 3.67 8.99
CA ARG A 191 25.68 3.51 8.81
C ARG A 191 26.42 4.86 8.76
N TRP A 192 25.85 5.84 8.06
CA TRP A 192 26.42 7.19 8.02
C TRP A 192 26.18 7.97 9.33
N ARG A 193 25.09 7.65 10.04
CA ARG A 193 24.66 8.36 11.25
C ARG A 193 24.27 7.36 12.35
N PRO A 194 25.26 6.80 13.10
CA PRO A 194 24.99 5.78 14.14
C PRO A 194 24.00 6.21 15.22
N GLY A 195 23.93 7.52 15.56
CA GLY A 195 22.95 8.09 16.51
C GLY A 195 21.61 8.49 15.91
N LEU A 196 21.28 8.04 14.68
CA LEU A 196 20.02 8.37 14.00
C LEU A 196 18.83 7.78 14.73
N ARG A 197 17.82 8.62 15.03
CA ARG A 197 16.54 8.20 15.62
C ARG A 197 15.55 7.85 14.51
N LEU A 198 14.89 6.70 14.66
CA LEU A 198 13.88 6.20 13.73
C LEU A 198 12.53 6.15 14.42
N TRP A 199 11.53 6.80 13.85
CA TRP A 199 10.16 6.77 14.34
C TRP A 199 9.19 6.34 13.25
N GLY A 200 8.46 5.25 13.48
CA GLY A 200 7.37 4.81 12.60
C GLY A 200 6.02 5.32 13.09
N LEU A 201 5.12 5.65 12.15
CA LEU A 201 3.72 5.98 12.45
C LEU A 201 2.82 4.92 11.85
N SER A 202 1.88 4.40 12.63
CA SER A 202 0.91 3.41 12.18
C SER A 202 -0.46 3.64 12.80
N ALA A 203 -1.52 3.35 12.05
CA ALA A 203 -2.91 3.49 12.52
C ALA A 203 -3.62 2.13 12.68
N THR A 204 -3.39 1.19 11.78
CA THR A 204 -4.18 -0.05 11.67
C THR A 204 -3.24 -1.22 11.35
N LEU A 205 -2.76 -1.90 12.38
CA LEU A 205 -1.80 -2.99 12.25
C LEU A 205 -1.93 -3.97 13.42
N GLY A 206 -1.98 -5.26 13.13
CA GLY A 206 -2.12 -6.32 14.13
C GLY A 206 -0.80 -6.80 14.72
N ASN A 207 0.29 -6.82 13.93
CA ASN A 207 1.61 -7.36 14.34
C ASN A 207 2.61 -6.22 14.66
N LEU A 208 2.33 -5.45 15.71
CA LEU A 208 3.09 -4.23 16.06
C LEU A 208 4.55 -4.50 16.41
N ASP A 209 4.83 -5.57 17.13
CA ASP A 209 6.20 -5.92 17.57
C ASP A 209 7.08 -6.28 16.36
N GLN A 210 6.55 -7.05 15.43
CA GLN A 210 7.24 -7.37 14.17
C GLN A 210 7.45 -6.10 13.33
N ALA A 211 6.45 -5.21 13.27
CA ALA A 211 6.57 -3.95 12.53
C ALA A 211 7.64 -3.03 13.13
N LEU A 212 7.80 -3.01 14.45
CA LEU A 212 8.87 -2.30 15.15
C LEU A 212 10.23 -2.93 14.81
N ALA A 213 10.33 -4.27 14.86
CA ALA A 213 11.56 -4.99 14.53
C ALA A 213 12.01 -4.74 13.08
N VAL A 214 11.09 -4.73 12.12
CA VAL A 214 11.38 -4.40 10.71
C VAL A 214 11.87 -2.97 10.56
N LEU A 215 11.24 -2.01 11.24
CA LEU A 215 11.63 -0.61 11.19
C LEU A 215 13.06 -0.37 11.71
N LEU A 216 13.39 -1.01 12.83
CA LEU A 216 14.66 -0.82 13.53
C LEU A 216 15.79 -1.72 13.00
N GLY A 217 15.48 -2.83 12.33
CA GLY A 217 16.43 -3.84 11.90
C GLY A 217 16.95 -4.70 13.06
N THR A 218 17.87 -5.64 12.76
CA THR A 218 18.26 -6.72 13.66
C THR A 218 19.13 -6.30 14.85
N GLU A 219 19.96 -5.28 14.69
CA GLU A 219 20.87 -4.84 15.75
C GLU A 219 20.18 -4.25 17.00
N LYS A 220 18.95 -3.75 16.80
CA LYS A 220 18.17 -3.09 17.88
C LYS A 220 16.91 -3.85 18.28
N SER A 221 16.59 -4.97 17.62
CA SER A 221 15.34 -5.68 17.85
C SER A 221 15.46 -6.83 18.87
N SER A 222 16.63 -7.42 19.04
CA SER A 222 16.83 -8.53 19.98
C SER A 222 16.56 -8.16 21.44
N ALA A 223 16.84 -6.92 21.83
CA ALA A 223 16.54 -6.40 23.15
C ALA A 223 15.05 -6.06 23.36
N ALA A 224 14.36 -5.58 22.30
CA ALA A 224 12.94 -5.23 22.37
C ALA A 224 12.02 -6.45 22.57
N LEU A 225 12.39 -7.61 22.02
CA LEU A 225 11.63 -8.86 22.16
C LEU A 225 11.80 -9.49 23.55
N ALA A 226 12.96 -9.29 24.22
CA ALA A 226 13.20 -9.76 25.57
C ALA A 226 12.38 -8.97 26.61
N ASP A 227 12.32 -7.65 26.50
CA ASP A 227 11.54 -6.78 27.41
C ASP A 227 10.02 -7.05 27.33
N TYR A 228 9.51 -7.44 26.15
CA TYR A 228 8.07 -7.75 25.99
C TYR A 228 7.65 -9.07 26.59
N ALA A 229 8.53 -10.08 26.63
CA ALA A 229 8.26 -11.36 27.30
C ALA A 229 8.11 -11.17 28.82
N ASP A 230 8.86 -10.25 29.42
CA ASP A 230 8.75 -9.88 30.83
C ASP A 230 7.54 -8.98 31.12
N TYR A 231 7.17 -8.06 30.20
CA TYR A 231 5.97 -7.23 30.31
C TYR A 231 4.65 -8.02 30.32
N LYS A 232 4.60 -9.16 29.61
CA LYS A 232 3.44 -10.08 29.70
C LYS A 232 3.28 -10.74 31.05
N LYS A 233 4.35 -10.87 31.82
CA LYS A 233 4.32 -11.45 33.18
C LYS A 233 3.91 -10.43 34.26
N GLU A 234 4.09 -9.13 34.03
CA GLU A 234 3.83 -8.07 35.01
C GLU A 234 2.61 -7.19 34.64
N LYS A 235 1.46 -7.79 34.40
CA LYS A 235 0.18 -7.05 34.29
C LYS A 235 -0.32 -6.51 35.64
N SER A 236 0.57 -6.11 36.53
CA SER A 236 0.22 -5.34 37.74
C SER A 236 1.47 -4.59 38.25
N ALA A 237 1.66 -3.38 37.81
CA ALA A 237 2.27 -2.25 38.52
C ALA A 237 2.91 -1.25 37.55
N GLU A 238 2.70 0.00 37.84
CA GLU A 238 3.37 1.15 37.24
C GLU A 238 4.89 1.06 37.38
N SER A 239 5.59 1.56 36.34
CA SER A 239 7.03 1.75 36.24
C SER A 239 7.86 0.62 35.64
N ALA A 240 8.14 0.73 34.33
CA ALA A 240 9.31 0.06 33.76
C ALA A 240 10.38 1.15 33.46
N GLN A 241 11.33 1.28 34.37
CA GLN A 241 12.66 1.79 34.08
C GLN A 241 13.46 0.60 33.53
N SER A 242 13.66 0.50 32.22
CA SER A 242 14.62 -0.44 31.65
C SER A 242 15.99 0.23 31.54
N ALA A 243 16.94 -0.31 32.25
CA ALA A 243 18.34 0.01 32.14
C ALA A 243 18.94 -0.80 30.98
N ASP A 244 18.78 -0.34 29.75
CA ASP A 244 19.78 -0.45 28.67
C ASP A 244 19.32 0.35 27.44
N GLY A 245 20.20 1.21 26.92
CA GLY A 245 19.86 2.27 25.97
C GLY A 245 19.61 1.84 24.51
N SER A 246 19.36 0.55 24.23
CA SER A 246 19.37 0.01 22.86
C SER A 246 18.01 -0.49 22.31
N SER A 247 17.00 -0.72 23.15
CA SER A 247 15.72 -1.25 22.70
C SER A 247 14.78 -0.19 22.10
N GLY A 248 14.06 -0.53 21.00
CA GLY A 248 13.03 0.31 20.42
C GLY A 248 11.78 0.38 21.30
N LEU A 249 11.01 1.47 21.18
CA LEU A 249 9.81 1.70 21.97
C LEU A 249 8.54 1.53 21.10
N LEU A 250 7.58 0.76 21.60
CA LEU A 250 6.22 0.75 21.09
C LEU A 250 5.36 1.68 21.95
N ILE A 251 4.90 2.80 21.38
CA ILE A 251 4.03 3.75 22.08
C ILE A 251 2.65 3.70 21.46
N GLN A 252 1.68 3.23 22.22
CA GLN A 252 0.29 3.16 21.82
C GLN A 252 -0.50 4.35 22.36
N GLY A 253 -1.25 5.03 21.47
CA GLY A 253 -2.19 6.09 21.81
C GLY A 253 -3.60 5.51 21.83
N HIS A 254 -4.10 5.18 23.02
CA HIS A 254 -5.48 4.78 23.21
C HIS A 254 -6.37 6.04 23.24
N MET A 255 -7.21 6.16 22.23
CA MET A 255 -8.32 7.12 22.23
C MET A 255 -9.61 6.31 22.10
N PRO A 256 -10.53 6.43 23.04
CA PRO A 256 -11.86 5.84 22.87
C PRO A 256 -12.55 6.58 21.73
N LYS A 257 -12.57 5.96 20.55
CA LYS A 257 -13.32 6.45 19.41
C LYS A 257 -14.40 5.44 19.09
N GLU A 258 -15.65 5.86 19.16
CA GLU A 258 -16.75 5.03 18.76
C GLU A 258 -16.74 4.85 17.24
N ILE A 259 -16.72 3.60 16.79
CA ILE A 259 -16.77 3.23 15.36
C ILE A 259 -18.01 2.40 15.13
N VAL A 260 -18.88 2.89 14.25
CA VAL A 260 -20.11 2.19 13.86
C VAL A 260 -19.93 1.63 12.45
N ILE A 261 -20.05 0.32 12.32
CA ILE A 261 -20.14 -0.38 11.04
C ILE A 261 -21.57 -0.85 10.87
N ASP A 262 -22.26 -0.30 9.89
CA ASP A 262 -23.60 -0.71 9.51
C ASP A 262 -23.66 -1.12 8.02
N THR A 263 -24.80 -1.62 7.58
CA THR A 263 -24.94 -2.16 6.22
C THR A 263 -26.30 -1.74 5.65
N LEU A 264 -26.29 -1.25 4.40
CA LEU A 264 -27.53 -1.09 3.64
C LEU A 264 -28.05 -2.49 3.24
N ILE A 265 -29.12 -2.93 3.87
CA ILE A 265 -29.73 -4.22 3.59
C ILE A 265 -30.67 -4.08 2.40
N PRO A 266 -30.52 -4.85 1.32
CA PRO A 266 -31.47 -4.85 0.21
C PRO A 266 -32.83 -5.40 0.66
N GLU A 267 -33.95 -4.80 0.16
CA GLU A 267 -35.30 -5.24 0.48
C GLU A 267 -35.56 -6.72 0.13
N ARG A 268 -34.88 -7.20 -0.91
CA ARG A 268 -34.92 -8.61 -1.32
C ARG A 268 -33.51 -9.08 -1.66
N VAL A 269 -33.07 -10.15 -1.03
CA VAL A 269 -31.87 -10.87 -1.37
C VAL A 269 -32.20 -11.80 -2.54
N GLU A 270 -31.96 -11.33 -3.76
CA GLU A 270 -32.21 -12.09 -4.97
C GLU A 270 -31.05 -13.07 -5.26
N ARG A 271 -31.28 -14.00 -6.21
CA ARG A 271 -30.23 -14.86 -6.77
C ARG A 271 -29.03 -14.02 -7.22
N PHE A 272 -27.85 -14.48 -6.84
CA PHE A 272 -26.61 -13.82 -7.27
C PHE A 272 -26.32 -14.13 -8.71
N PRO A 273 -26.02 -13.13 -9.54
CA PRO A 273 -25.17 -13.39 -10.67
C PRO A 273 -23.77 -13.64 -10.16
N TRP A 274 -23.18 -14.70 -10.63
CA TRP A 274 -21.78 -15.10 -10.35
C TRP A 274 -20.75 -13.98 -10.59
N ALA A 275 -21.05 -13.01 -11.46
CA ALA A 275 -20.21 -11.89 -11.83
C ALA A 275 -20.43 -10.59 -11.00
N GLY A 276 -21.37 -10.56 -10.07
CA GLY A 276 -21.74 -9.35 -9.33
C GLY A 276 -22.36 -8.26 -10.22
N HIS A 277 -23.35 -7.53 -9.70
CA HIS A 277 -24.01 -6.44 -10.45
C HIS A 277 -23.36 -5.08 -10.23
N MET A 278 -22.09 -4.96 -9.93
CA MET A 278 -21.45 -3.66 -9.58
C MET A 278 -22.20 -2.90 -8.45
N GLY A 279 -23.17 -3.53 -7.82
CA GLY A 279 -24.00 -2.97 -6.74
C GLY A 279 -25.04 -1.93 -7.17
N LEU A 280 -25.25 -1.69 -8.46
CA LEU A 280 -26.13 -0.62 -8.95
C LEU A 280 -27.61 -0.79 -8.57
N LYS A 281 -28.05 -1.97 -8.17
CA LYS A 281 -29.37 -2.18 -7.58
C LYS A 281 -29.56 -1.41 -6.26
N MET A 282 -28.47 -1.12 -5.56
CA MET A 282 -28.45 -0.32 -4.34
C MET A 282 -28.37 1.19 -4.58
N LEU A 283 -28.38 1.64 -5.86
CA LEU A 283 -28.20 3.03 -6.22
C LEU A 283 -29.18 3.99 -5.54
N PRO A 284 -30.51 3.72 -5.49
CA PRO A 284 -31.44 4.62 -4.80
C PRO A 284 -31.15 4.73 -3.30
N ALA A 285 -30.82 3.61 -2.64
CA ALA A 285 -30.47 3.58 -1.22
C ALA A 285 -29.17 4.31 -0.92
N VAL A 286 -28.18 4.20 -1.82
CA VAL A 286 -26.91 4.94 -1.71
C VAL A 286 -27.14 6.44 -1.94
N ALA A 287 -27.96 6.83 -2.93
CA ALA A 287 -28.31 8.22 -3.16
C ALA A 287 -29.00 8.84 -1.92
N ALA A 288 -29.98 8.15 -1.36
CA ALA A 288 -30.64 8.57 -0.12
C ALA A 288 -29.62 8.73 1.04
N ALA A 289 -28.71 7.76 1.18
CA ALA A 289 -27.69 7.82 2.22
C ALA A 289 -26.70 8.99 2.03
N VAL A 290 -26.41 9.38 0.81
CA VAL A 290 -25.59 10.60 0.50
C VAL A 290 -26.36 11.87 0.84
N GLU A 291 -27.69 11.90 0.67
CA GLU A 291 -28.55 13.04 1.00
C GLU A 291 -28.66 13.30 2.50
N GLU A 292 -28.55 12.29 3.34
CA GLU A 292 -28.65 12.43 4.80
C GLU A 292 -27.53 13.29 5.43
N GLY A 293 -26.35 13.40 4.76
CA GLY A 293 -25.21 14.15 5.23
C GLY A 293 -24.90 15.37 4.38
N ARG A 294 -24.00 16.25 4.86
CA ARG A 294 -23.47 17.36 4.07
C ARG A 294 -22.44 16.89 3.05
N THR A 295 -21.55 15.98 3.48
CA THR A 295 -20.50 15.42 2.63
C THR A 295 -20.36 13.93 2.87
N ALA A 296 -20.37 13.15 1.78
CA ALA A 296 -20.20 11.70 1.82
C ALA A 296 -18.99 11.24 0.98
N LEU A 297 -18.25 10.23 1.46
CA LEU A 297 -17.27 9.50 0.67
C LEU A 297 -17.84 8.14 0.27
N VAL A 298 -17.86 7.87 -1.03
CA VAL A 298 -18.34 6.59 -1.60
C VAL A 298 -17.12 5.82 -2.10
N PHE A 299 -16.63 4.88 -1.31
CA PHE A 299 -15.48 4.07 -1.66
C PHE A 299 -15.85 2.88 -2.53
N THR A 300 -15.05 2.63 -3.54
CA THR A 300 -15.14 1.47 -4.42
C THR A 300 -13.79 0.73 -4.47
N ASN A 301 -13.82 -0.54 -4.92
CA ASN A 301 -12.60 -1.36 -4.96
C ASN A 301 -11.79 -1.20 -6.24
N THR A 302 -12.41 -0.71 -7.32
CA THR A 302 -11.74 -0.54 -8.62
C THR A 302 -12.07 0.82 -9.24
N ARG A 303 -11.17 1.31 -10.10
CA ARG A 303 -11.37 2.55 -10.85
C ARG A 303 -12.59 2.47 -11.78
N ASN A 304 -12.79 1.30 -12.39
CA ASN A 304 -13.96 1.04 -13.22
C ASN A 304 -15.26 1.19 -12.42
N GLN A 305 -15.31 0.60 -11.24
CA GLN A 305 -16.45 0.73 -10.34
C GLN A 305 -16.68 2.18 -9.92
N ALA A 306 -15.60 2.93 -9.63
CA ALA A 306 -15.69 4.36 -9.28
C ALA A 306 -16.30 5.19 -10.42
N GLU A 307 -15.83 5.02 -11.64
CA GLU A 307 -16.37 5.71 -12.82
C GLU A 307 -17.84 5.33 -13.06
N THR A 308 -18.19 4.05 -12.90
CA THR A 308 -19.56 3.57 -13.07
C THR A 308 -20.51 4.16 -12.03
N TRP A 309 -20.12 4.14 -10.75
CA TRP A 309 -20.94 4.69 -9.66
C TRP A 309 -21.09 6.20 -9.76
N TYR A 310 -20.02 6.91 -10.14
CA TYR A 310 -20.09 8.35 -10.38
C TYR A 310 -21.11 8.70 -11.47
N GLN A 311 -21.09 7.98 -12.61
CA GLN A 311 -22.06 8.19 -13.68
C GLN A 311 -23.47 7.81 -13.27
N ALA A 312 -23.64 6.73 -12.52
CA ALA A 312 -24.93 6.27 -12.06
C ALA A 312 -25.57 7.24 -11.08
N LEU A 313 -24.81 7.77 -10.11
CA LEU A 313 -25.29 8.80 -9.18
C LEU A 313 -25.71 10.09 -9.90
N LEU A 314 -24.96 10.54 -10.91
CA LEU A 314 -25.34 11.70 -11.73
C LEU A 314 -26.55 11.43 -12.59
N ALA A 315 -26.79 10.21 -13.03
CA ALA A 315 -28.01 9.85 -13.78
C ALA A 315 -29.24 9.78 -12.86
N GLU A 316 -29.08 9.30 -11.63
CA GLU A 316 -30.13 9.20 -10.59
C GLU A 316 -30.47 10.60 -10.02
N ARG A 317 -29.46 11.46 -9.86
CA ARG A 317 -29.59 12.82 -9.32
C ARG A 317 -28.84 13.82 -10.21
N PRO A 318 -29.45 14.24 -11.32
CA PRO A 318 -28.81 15.19 -12.26
C PRO A 318 -28.49 16.54 -11.62
N GLU A 319 -29.23 16.95 -10.61
CA GLU A 319 -29.02 18.19 -9.85
C GLU A 319 -27.70 18.22 -9.08
N TRP A 320 -27.07 17.06 -8.82
CA TRP A 320 -25.76 16.99 -8.17
C TRP A 320 -24.60 17.28 -9.11
N ALA A 321 -24.86 17.68 -10.35
CA ALA A 321 -23.80 18.05 -11.29
C ALA A 321 -23.00 19.25 -10.77
N GLY A 322 -21.70 19.01 -10.49
CA GLY A 322 -20.81 19.98 -9.85
C GLY A 322 -20.70 19.85 -8.33
N GLU A 323 -21.60 19.11 -7.65
CA GLU A 323 -21.58 18.84 -6.23
C GLU A 323 -20.96 17.48 -5.89
N ILE A 324 -20.95 16.53 -6.84
CA ILE A 324 -20.26 15.26 -6.68
C ILE A 324 -19.02 15.19 -7.57
N ALA A 325 -18.00 14.50 -7.10
CA ALA A 325 -16.72 14.39 -7.78
C ALA A 325 -16.22 12.94 -7.81
N LEU A 326 -15.23 12.70 -8.68
CA LEU A 326 -14.55 11.41 -8.83
C LEU A 326 -13.09 11.54 -8.42
N HIS A 327 -12.57 10.58 -7.63
CA HIS A 327 -11.18 10.59 -7.21
C HIS A 327 -10.53 9.20 -7.28
N HIS A 328 -9.55 9.03 -8.17
CA HIS A 328 -8.72 7.83 -8.23
C HIS A 328 -7.34 8.12 -8.85
N GLY A 329 -6.38 7.22 -8.64
CA GLY A 329 -4.98 7.42 -9.01
C GLY A 329 -4.68 7.61 -10.50
N SER A 330 -5.63 7.34 -11.41
CA SER A 330 -5.47 7.56 -12.86
C SER A 330 -5.82 8.98 -13.30
N LEU A 331 -6.48 9.79 -12.47
CA LEU A 331 -6.80 11.19 -12.77
C LEU A 331 -5.54 12.05 -12.74
N SER A 332 -5.55 13.16 -13.52
CA SER A 332 -4.48 14.15 -13.48
C SER A 332 -4.29 14.72 -12.06
N ALA A 333 -3.09 15.17 -11.74
CA ALA A 333 -2.79 15.77 -10.44
C ALA A 333 -3.67 17.00 -10.15
N ASP A 334 -3.98 17.80 -11.17
CA ASP A 334 -4.83 19.00 -11.03
C ASP A 334 -6.28 18.64 -10.72
N ASN A 335 -6.82 17.60 -11.39
CA ASN A 335 -8.17 17.13 -11.10
C ASN A 335 -8.28 16.57 -9.68
N ARG A 336 -7.28 15.80 -9.22
CA ARG A 336 -7.27 15.26 -7.85
C ARG A 336 -7.20 16.39 -6.83
N ARG A 337 -6.32 17.37 -7.04
CA ARG A 337 -6.17 18.53 -6.16
C ARG A 337 -7.48 19.33 -6.07
N TRP A 338 -8.16 19.54 -7.20
CA TRP A 338 -9.46 20.23 -7.21
C TRP A 338 -10.50 19.51 -6.33
N VAL A 339 -10.55 18.17 -6.37
CA VAL A 339 -11.46 17.39 -5.52
C VAL A 339 -11.07 17.51 -4.04
N GLU A 340 -9.77 17.38 -3.75
CA GLU A 340 -9.24 17.49 -2.39
C GLU A 340 -9.51 18.87 -1.78
N ASP A 341 -9.31 19.94 -2.55
CA ASP A 341 -9.60 21.32 -2.12
C ASP A 341 -11.10 21.54 -1.95
N GLY A 342 -11.93 21.02 -2.85
CA GLY A 342 -13.40 21.09 -2.75
C GLY A 342 -13.95 20.36 -1.52
N LEU A 343 -13.35 19.21 -1.16
CA LEU A 343 -13.68 18.50 0.07
C LEU A 343 -13.31 19.33 1.31
N ARG A 344 -12.11 19.90 1.35
CA ARG A 344 -11.67 20.76 2.48
C ARG A 344 -12.55 21.98 2.65
N ALA A 345 -12.98 22.56 1.56
CA ALA A 345 -13.86 23.73 1.56
C ALA A 345 -15.33 23.39 1.89
N GLY A 346 -15.70 22.10 2.00
CA GLY A 346 -17.08 21.68 2.20
C GLY A 346 -18.01 21.98 1.03
N GLN A 347 -17.45 22.10 -0.18
CA GLN A 347 -18.18 22.45 -1.40
C GLN A 347 -18.77 21.24 -2.13
N LEU A 348 -18.30 20.04 -1.78
CA LEU A 348 -18.71 18.78 -2.40
C LEU A 348 -19.69 18.03 -1.50
N ARG A 349 -20.85 17.66 -2.05
CA ARG A 349 -21.82 16.76 -1.42
C ARG A 349 -21.29 15.34 -1.33
N GLY A 350 -20.56 14.89 -2.32
CA GLY A 350 -20.03 13.53 -2.34
C GLY A 350 -18.82 13.35 -3.24
N VAL A 351 -17.97 12.40 -2.88
CA VAL A 351 -16.85 11.98 -3.71
C VAL A 351 -16.84 10.47 -3.86
N VAL A 352 -16.92 10.00 -5.11
CA VAL A 352 -16.72 8.58 -5.43
C VAL A 352 -15.23 8.32 -5.60
N ALA A 353 -14.67 7.47 -4.75
CA ALA A 353 -13.24 7.26 -4.68
C ALA A 353 -12.83 5.78 -4.67
N THR A 354 -11.58 5.53 -5.01
CA THR A 354 -10.89 4.27 -4.72
C THR A 354 -9.99 4.45 -3.49
N SER A 355 -9.04 3.53 -3.27
CA SER A 355 -8.04 3.64 -2.19
C SER A 355 -7.19 4.93 -2.21
N SER A 356 -7.36 5.79 -3.19
CA SER A 356 -6.64 7.06 -3.29
C SER A 356 -6.99 8.08 -2.19
N LEU A 357 -8.11 7.88 -1.48
CA LEU A 357 -8.53 8.64 -0.30
C LEU A 357 -8.55 7.79 0.99
N ASP A 358 -8.05 6.54 0.95
CA ASP A 358 -7.92 5.70 2.16
C ASP A 358 -6.95 6.33 3.17
N LEU A 359 -5.94 7.09 2.70
CA LEU A 359 -4.85 7.61 3.50
C LEU A 359 -4.73 9.13 3.46
N GLY A 360 -4.31 9.71 4.56
CA GLY A 360 -3.49 10.88 4.75
C GLY A 360 -4.02 12.25 4.36
N VAL A 361 -5.20 12.42 3.82
CA VAL A 361 -5.74 13.75 3.55
C VAL A 361 -6.71 14.14 4.67
N ASP A 362 -6.39 15.23 5.36
CA ASP A 362 -7.28 15.80 6.36
C ASP A 362 -8.38 16.58 5.65
N PHE A 363 -9.58 16.01 5.63
CA PHE A 363 -10.75 16.64 5.06
C PHE A 363 -11.63 17.20 6.17
N SER A 364 -12.10 18.41 6.03
CA SER A 364 -13.18 18.96 6.86
C SER A 364 -14.48 18.18 6.66
N PRO A 365 -15.40 18.23 7.58
CA PRO A 365 -16.06 17.05 8.12
C PRO A 365 -16.75 16.25 7.03
N VAL A 366 -16.29 15.02 6.85
CA VAL A 366 -17.04 13.99 6.14
C VAL A 366 -18.00 13.36 7.15
N ASP A 367 -19.28 13.47 6.88
CA ASP A 367 -20.32 12.97 7.78
C ASP A 367 -20.54 11.47 7.62
N ARG A 368 -20.36 10.96 6.40
CA ARG A 368 -20.67 9.58 6.06
C ARG A 368 -19.67 8.95 5.12
N VAL A 369 -19.33 7.71 5.40
CA VAL A 369 -18.53 6.86 4.52
C VAL A 369 -19.35 5.68 4.06
N LEU A 370 -19.42 5.45 2.76
CA LEU A 370 -20.09 4.33 2.13
C LEU A 370 -19.03 3.43 1.47
N GLN A 371 -19.08 2.13 1.76
CA GLN A 371 -18.19 1.12 1.16
C GLN A 371 -18.98 0.28 0.17
N ILE A 372 -18.79 0.48 -1.11
CA ILE A 372 -19.40 -0.32 -2.17
C ILE A 372 -18.62 -1.62 -2.35
N GLY A 373 -19.31 -2.74 -2.14
CA GLY A 373 -18.75 -4.07 -2.24
C GLY A 373 -17.89 -4.47 -1.04
N SER A 374 -17.20 -5.59 -1.17
CA SER A 374 -16.34 -6.16 -0.12
C SER A 374 -15.35 -5.16 0.44
N PRO A 375 -15.22 -5.02 1.77
CA PRO A 375 -14.20 -4.17 2.39
C PRO A 375 -12.77 -4.69 2.17
N LYS A 376 -12.61 -5.96 1.79
CA LYS A 376 -11.36 -6.68 1.57
C LYS A 376 -10.49 -6.87 2.82
N GLY A 377 -10.83 -6.20 3.92
CA GLY A 377 -10.13 -6.33 5.20
C GLY A 377 -10.68 -5.39 6.26
N VAL A 378 -10.48 -5.78 7.52
CA VAL A 378 -10.94 -5.05 8.72
C VAL A 378 -10.19 -3.73 8.87
N ALA A 379 -8.84 -3.77 8.77
CA ALA A 379 -7.99 -2.58 8.86
C ALA A 379 -8.37 -1.51 7.84
N ARG A 380 -8.65 -1.91 6.60
CA ARG A 380 -9.09 -0.97 5.55
C ARG A 380 -10.45 -0.36 5.87
N LEU A 381 -11.39 -1.17 6.35
CA LEU A 381 -12.70 -0.66 6.74
C LEU A 381 -12.58 0.38 7.86
N LEU A 382 -11.69 0.13 8.84
CA LEU A 382 -11.38 1.07 9.92
C LEU A 382 -10.69 2.35 9.43
N GLN A 383 -9.74 2.24 8.48
CA GLN A 383 -9.11 3.41 7.85
C GLN A 383 -10.15 4.29 7.16
N ARG A 384 -11.09 3.67 6.41
CA ARG A 384 -12.19 4.38 5.75
C ARG A 384 -13.17 4.97 6.74
N ALA A 385 -13.57 4.23 7.77
CA ALA A 385 -14.40 4.74 8.86
C ALA A 385 -13.75 5.98 9.50
N GLY A 386 -12.42 5.95 9.69
CA GLY A 386 -11.64 7.05 10.20
C GLY A 386 -11.69 8.33 9.36
N ARG A 387 -12.19 8.30 8.12
CA ARG A 387 -12.43 9.51 7.30
C ARG A 387 -13.67 10.29 7.74
N SER A 388 -14.57 9.68 8.53
CA SER A 388 -15.69 10.38 9.17
C SER A 388 -15.37 10.65 10.65
N GLY A 389 -16.03 11.64 11.24
CA GLY A 389 -15.87 11.96 12.67
C GLY A 389 -14.44 12.39 13.04
N HIS A 390 -13.84 13.34 12.33
CA HIS A 390 -12.47 13.80 12.57
C HIS A 390 -12.26 14.56 13.88
N GLN A 391 -13.33 14.96 14.56
CA GLN A 391 -13.22 15.66 15.85
C GLN A 391 -13.04 14.68 17.02
N PRO A 392 -12.26 15.02 18.05
CA PRO A 392 -12.17 14.23 19.27
C PRO A 392 -13.57 14.00 19.87
N GLY A 393 -13.92 12.74 20.16
CA GLY A 393 -15.24 12.37 20.70
C GLY A 393 -16.35 12.18 19.67
N ALA A 394 -16.10 12.45 18.38
CA ALA A 394 -17.08 12.19 17.33
C ALA A 394 -17.09 10.72 16.92
N THR A 395 -18.29 10.17 16.67
CA THR A 395 -18.48 8.81 16.17
C THR A 395 -18.03 8.71 14.70
N SER A 396 -17.18 7.75 14.38
CA SER A 396 -16.84 7.38 13.01
C SER A 396 -17.85 6.37 12.48
N ARG A 397 -18.42 6.61 11.30
CA ARG A 397 -19.42 5.73 10.72
C ARG A 397 -19.02 5.29 9.31
N VAL A 398 -19.09 3.99 9.06
CA VAL A 398 -18.95 3.41 7.72
C VAL A 398 -20.13 2.47 7.44
N THR A 399 -20.77 2.68 6.31
CA THR A 399 -21.92 1.88 5.85
C THR A 399 -21.49 0.99 4.69
N CYS A 400 -21.56 -0.33 4.87
CA CYS A 400 -21.32 -1.31 3.83
C CYS A 400 -22.49 -1.37 2.85
N VAL A 401 -22.19 -1.42 1.55
CA VAL A 401 -23.18 -1.51 0.47
C VAL A 401 -22.89 -2.79 -0.31
N PRO A 402 -23.61 -3.88 -0.09
CA PRO A 402 -23.33 -5.15 -0.74
C PRO A 402 -23.64 -5.10 -2.25
N THR A 403 -22.76 -5.69 -3.06
CA THR A 403 -22.97 -5.90 -4.49
C THR A 403 -23.53 -7.31 -4.79
N HIS A 404 -23.39 -8.20 -3.83
CA HIS A 404 -24.00 -9.54 -3.80
C HIS A 404 -24.15 -10.01 -2.34
N ALA A 405 -25.02 -11.05 -2.04
CA ALA A 405 -25.40 -11.43 -0.68
C ALA A 405 -24.26 -11.95 0.18
N PHE A 406 -23.23 -12.56 -0.43
CA PHE A 406 -22.11 -13.04 0.38
C PHE A 406 -21.33 -11.89 1.03
N GLU A 407 -21.38 -10.69 0.47
CA GLU A 407 -20.80 -9.48 1.08
C GLU A 407 -21.58 -9.04 2.34
N LEU A 408 -22.82 -9.51 2.55
CA LEU A 408 -23.50 -9.38 3.85
C LEU A 408 -22.79 -10.20 4.94
N VAL A 409 -22.37 -11.42 4.60
CA VAL A 409 -21.58 -12.26 5.51
C VAL A 409 -20.23 -11.57 5.82
N GLU A 410 -19.57 -10.99 4.81
CA GLU A 410 -18.32 -10.25 5.01
C GLU A 410 -18.51 -9.01 5.90
N ALA A 411 -19.59 -8.25 5.73
CA ALA A 411 -19.88 -7.08 6.55
C ALA A 411 -20.09 -7.44 8.02
N ALA A 412 -20.90 -8.50 8.27
CA ALA A 412 -21.09 -9.05 9.62
C ALA A 412 -19.76 -9.54 10.20
N ALA A 413 -18.98 -10.30 9.42
CA ALA A 413 -17.69 -10.82 9.83
C ALA A 413 -16.67 -9.71 10.15
N ALA A 414 -16.64 -8.64 9.35
CA ALA A 414 -15.75 -7.49 9.57
C ALA A 414 -16.12 -6.74 10.85
N ARG A 415 -17.41 -6.54 11.13
CA ARG A 415 -17.88 -5.92 12.38
C ARG A 415 -17.48 -6.74 13.60
N ASP A 416 -17.71 -8.05 13.57
CA ASP A 416 -17.37 -8.92 14.69
C ASP A 416 -15.86 -9.00 14.89
N ALA A 417 -15.07 -9.05 13.84
CA ALA A 417 -13.61 -9.02 13.92
C ALA A 417 -13.10 -7.72 14.55
N MET A 418 -13.67 -6.57 14.15
CA MET A 418 -13.37 -5.27 14.75
C MET A 418 -13.69 -5.24 16.24
N GLN A 419 -14.88 -5.70 16.64
CA GLN A 419 -15.30 -5.74 18.04
C GLN A 419 -14.40 -6.65 18.88
N ALA A 420 -13.91 -7.73 18.28
CA ALA A 420 -12.95 -8.64 18.91
C ALA A 420 -11.48 -8.12 18.88
N GLY A 421 -11.24 -6.89 18.37
CA GLY A 421 -9.89 -6.34 18.24
C GLY A 421 -8.98 -7.09 17.26
N ARG A 422 -9.54 -7.88 16.37
CA ARG A 422 -8.79 -8.66 15.36
C ARG A 422 -8.54 -7.80 14.14
N MET A 423 -7.29 -7.50 13.89
CA MET A 423 -6.83 -6.65 12.80
C MET A 423 -5.73 -7.34 12.02
N GLU A 424 -5.62 -7.02 10.74
CA GLU A 424 -4.62 -7.60 9.86
C GLU A 424 -3.20 -7.32 10.35
N GLY A 425 -2.39 -8.36 10.40
CA GLY A 425 -0.95 -8.26 10.35
C GLY A 425 -0.47 -7.96 8.92
N ARG A 426 0.75 -7.48 8.81
CA ARG A 426 1.46 -7.32 7.54
C ARG A 426 2.73 -8.13 7.60
N GLU A 427 2.73 -9.29 6.95
CA GLU A 427 3.93 -10.15 6.91
C GLU A 427 5.03 -9.44 6.11
N PRO A 428 6.22 -9.25 6.71
CA PRO A 428 7.35 -8.63 6.03
C PRO A 428 7.80 -9.49 4.84
N VAL A 429 8.21 -8.82 3.76
CA VAL A 429 8.83 -9.50 2.62
C VAL A 429 10.26 -9.85 2.96
N GLU A 430 10.62 -11.12 2.83
CA GLU A 430 11.95 -11.62 3.12
C GLU A 430 12.73 -11.94 1.84
N ARG A 431 14.00 -11.56 1.83
CA ARG A 431 15.00 -11.85 0.78
C ARG A 431 14.56 -11.54 -0.67
N PRO A 432 13.95 -10.37 -0.99
CA PRO A 432 13.66 -10.00 -2.36
C PRO A 432 14.95 -9.59 -3.08
N LEU A 433 15.66 -10.56 -3.68
CA LEU A 433 16.98 -10.37 -4.30
C LEU A 433 16.97 -9.33 -5.43
N ASP A 434 15.83 -9.14 -6.11
CA ASP A 434 15.65 -8.08 -7.10
C ASP A 434 15.84 -6.67 -6.52
N LEU A 435 15.34 -6.42 -5.31
CA LEU A 435 15.57 -5.16 -4.61
C LEU A 435 17.00 -5.03 -4.10
N LEU A 436 17.60 -6.12 -3.65
CA LEU A 436 19.03 -6.12 -3.27
C LEU A 436 19.89 -5.69 -4.46
N VAL A 437 19.72 -6.34 -5.60
CA VAL A 437 20.44 -5.99 -6.85
C VAL A 437 20.23 -4.50 -7.22
N GLN A 438 18.98 -4.00 -7.15
CA GLN A 438 18.69 -2.60 -7.42
C GLN A 438 19.38 -1.67 -6.42
N HIS A 439 19.39 -2.02 -5.14
CA HIS A 439 20.04 -1.23 -4.10
C HIS A 439 21.56 -1.20 -4.25
N LEU A 440 22.19 -2.34 -4.54
CA LEU A 440 23.64 -2.41 -4.79
C LEU A 440 24.07 -1.44 -5.91
N VAL A 441 23.36 -1.42 -7.04
CA VAL A 441 23.62 -0.47 -8.13
C VAL A 441 23.36 0.97 -7.69
N THR A 442 22.33 1.22 -6.88
CA THR A 442 22.04 2.56 -6.33
C THR A 442 23.21 3.09 -5.49
N ILE A 443 23.75 2.27 -4.61
CA ILE A 443 24.87 2.67 -3.75
C ILE A 443 26.19 2.72 -4.53
N ALA A 444 26.37 1.85 -5.52
CA ALA A 444 27.52 1.92 -6.43
C ALA A 444 27.57 3.26 -7.20
N LEU A 445 26.42 3.85 -7.53
CA LEU A 445 26.28 5.19 -8.10
C LEU A 445 26.56 6.30 -7.07
N GLY A 446 26.23 6.09 -5.80
CA GLY A 446 26.37 7.04 -4.70
C GLY A 446 27.77 7.14 -4.10
N GLY A 447 28.81 6.73 -4.83
CA GLY A 447 30.21 6.77 -4.37
C GLY A 447 30.85 5.40 -4.21
N GLY A 448 30.09 4.32 -4.41
CA GLY A 448 30.58 2.95 -4.32
C GLY A 448 30.56 2.36 -2.91
N PHE A 449 30.80 1.05 -2.83
CA PHE A 449 30.80 0.31 -1.57
C PHE A 449 31.88 -0.78 -1.55
N ALA A 450 32.40 -1.11 -0.37
CA ALA A 450 33.19 -2.30 -0.12
C ALA A 450 32.26 -3.50 0.15
N PRO A 451 32.54 -4.69 -0.40
CA PRO A 451 31.60 -5.81 -0.32
C PRO A 451 31.30 -6.28 1.11
N GLU A 452 32.30 -6.40 1.98
CA GLU A 452 32.10 -6.85 3.36
C GLU A 452 31.28 -5.84 4.17
N GLU A 453 31.57 -4.55 4.01
CA GLU A 453 30.83 -3.48 4.67
C GLU A 453 29.37 -3.44 4.22
N MET A 454 29.15 -3.66 2.92
CA MET A 454 27.81 -3.66 2.35
C MET A 454 27.01 -4.88 2.77
N LEU A 455 27.65 -6.05 2.87
CA LEU A 455 27.00 -7.27 3.39
C LEU A 455 26.54 -7.07 4.84
N ALA A 456 27.40 -6.55 5.71
CA ALA A 456 27.04 -6.25 7.09
C ALA A 456 25.86 -5.27 7.17
N GLU A 457 25.85 -4.22 6.34
CA GLU A 457 24.76 -3.25 6.26
C GLU A 457 23.45 -3.91 5.79
N VAL A 458 23.47 -4.72 4.75
CA VAL A 458 22.30 -5.42 4.22
C VAL A 458 21.75 -6.40 5.25
N ARG A 459 22.59 -7.18 5.90
CA ARG A 459 22.18 -8.11 6.97
C ARG A 459 21.66 -7.43 8.23
N SER A 460 21.93 -6.14 8.42
CA SER A 460 21.32 -5.37 9.52
C SER A 460 19.86 -5.04 9.30
N THR A 461 19.31 -5.24 8.09
CA THR A 461 17.89 -5.12 7.80
C THR A 461 17.14 -6.39 8.20
N TYR A 462 15.86 -6.25 8.53
CA TYR A 462 15.01 -7.40 8.82
C TYR A 462 14.83 -8.30 7.58
N ALA A 463 14.61 -7.72 6.42
CA ALA A 463 14.38 -8.43 5.17
C ALA A 463 15.55 -9.32 4.75
N PHE A 464 16.78 -8.97 5.08
CA PHE A 464 17.99 -9.71 4.66
C PHE A 464 18.83 -10.23 5.82
N ARG A 465 18.28 -10.31 7.03
CA ARG A 465 18.98 -10.84 8.22
C ARG A 465 19.55 -12.25 8.01
N ASP A 466 18.82 -13.07 7.25
CA ASP A 466 19.17 -14.47 6.95
C ASP A 466 19.73 -14.62 5.51
N LEU A 467 20.27 -13.55 4.92
CA LEU A 467 20.90 -13.61 3.60
C LEU A 467 22.14 -14.51 3.63
N SER A 468 22.14 -15.58 2.85
CA SER A 468 23.26 -16.51 2.77
C SER A 468 24.44 -15.93 1.98
N ASP A 469 25.66 -16.46 2.23
CA ASP A 469 26.83 -16.05 1.44
C ASP A 469 26.74 -16.45 -0.03
N ALA A 470 25.97 -17.50 -0.34
CA ALA A 470 25.70 -17.90 -1.72
C ALA A 470 24.82 -16.89 -2.45
N GLU A 471 23.71 -16.46 -1.83
CA GLU A 471 22.82 -15.42 -2.37
C GLU A 471 23.56 -14.08 -2.50
N TRP A 472 24.40 -13.73 -1.52
CA TRP A 472 25.23 -12.53 -1.60
C TRP A 472 26.21 -12.55 -2.78
N ARG A 473 26.95 -13.66 -2.95
CA ARG A 473 27.87 -13.84 -4.09
C ARG A 473 27.13 -13.78 -5.42
N TRP A 474 25.97 -14.43 -5.49
CA TRP A 474 25.11 -14.34 -6.67
C TRP A 474 24.69 -12.90 -6.97
N ALA A 475 24.26 -12.14 -5.98
CA ALA A 475 23.84 -10.75 -6.16
C ALA A 475 24.98 -9.85 -6.64
N LEU A 476 26.19 -10.04 -6.11
CA LEU A 476 27.41 -9.33 -6.57
C LEU A 476 27.77 -9.72 -8.01
N ASP A 477 27.76 -11.01 -8.33
CA ASP A 477 28.02 -11.49 -9.69
C ASP A 477 26.99 -10.95 -10.68
N PHE A 478 25.72 -10.95 -10.30
CA PHE A 478 24.64 -10.42 -11.13
C PHE A 478 24.80 -8.92 -11.45
N VAL A 479 25.22 -8.10 -10.52
CA VAL A 479 25.42 -6.66 -10.79
C VAL A 479 26.69 -6.39 -11.60
N VAL A 480 27.67 -7.28 -11.54
CA VAL A 480 28.94 -7.18 -12.30
C VAL A 480 28.81 -7.75 -13.71
N HIS A 481 28.25 -8.95 -13.85
CA HIS A 481 28.25 -9.69 -15.13
C HIS A 481 26.87 -9.80 -15.77
N GLY A 482 25.77 -9.44 -15.05
CA GLY A 482 24.39 -9.58 -15.56
C GLY A 482 23.83 -10.99 -15.47
N GLY A 483 24.53 -11.91 -14.80
CA GLY A 483 24.22 -13.35 -14.73
C GLY A 483 24.64 -14.11 -15.99
N GLU A 484 24.49 -15.44 -15.97
CA GLU A 484 24.96 -16.33 -17.06
C GLU A 484 24.42 -15.98 -18.45
N ALA A 485 23.12 -15.65 -18.53
CA ALA A 485 22.46 -15.36 -19.80
C ALA A 485 22.88 -14.04 -20.44
N LEU A 486 23.34 -13.06 -19.67
CA LEU A 486 23.65 -11.72 -20.13
C LEU A 486 25.14 -11.37 -20.06
N GLY A 487 25.98 -12.29 -19.60
CA GLY A 487 27.42 -12.08 -19.41
C GLY A 487 28.19 -11.72 -20.69
N ALA A 488 27.67 -12.08 -21.87
CA ALA A 488 28.27 -11.70 -23.15
C ALA A 488 27.95 -10.24 -23.59
N TYR A 489 27.07 -9.53 -22.87
CA TYR A 489 26.57 -8.21 -23.25
C TYR A 489 27.05 -7.12 -22.28
N PRO A 490 28.07 -6.31 -22.63
CA PRO A 490 28.65 -5.31 -21.74
C PRO A 490 27.66 -4.28 -21.16
N GLU A 491 26.56 -4.02 -21.85
CA GLU A 491 25.51 -3.10 -21.39
C GLU A 491 24.78 -3.55 -20.13
N TYR A 492 24.92 -4.82 -19.73
CA TYR A 492 24.36 -5.38 -18.50
C TYR A 492 25.38 -5.48 -17.37
N HIS A 493 26.67 -5.18 -17.63
CA HIS A 493 27.71 -5.04 -16.62
C HIS A 493 27.53 -3.70 -15.91
N ARG A 494 26.71 -3.67 -14.86
CA ARG A 494 26.25 -2.41 -14.26
C ARG A 494 27.27 -1.81 -13.29
N VAL A 495 28.04 -2.66 -12.64
CA VAL A 495 28.97 -2.28 -11.58
C VAL A 495 30.33 -2.91 -11.86
N ALA A 496 31.39 -2.16 -11.63
CA ALA A 496 32.77 -2.64 -11.76
C ALA A 496 33.51 -2.51 -10.42
N PRO A 497 34.31 -3.53 -10.03
CA PRO A 497 35.22 -3.40 -8.90
C PRO A 497 36.41 -2.52 -9.31
N VAL A 498 36.63 -1.43 -8.55
CA VAL A 498 37.76 -0.49 -8.75
C VAL A 498 38.32 -0.17 -7.37
N ASP A 499 39.59 -0.43 -7.16
CA ASP A 499 40.31 -0.16 -5.90
C ASP A 499 39.58 -0.71 -4.65
N GLY A 500 39.11 -1.97 -4.73
CA GLY A 500 38.38 -2.64 -3.63
C GLY A 500 36.96 -2.15 -3.41
N ARG A 501 36.46 -1.24 -4.24
CA ARG A 501 35.09 -0.73 -4.17
C ARG A 501 34.31 -1.02 -5.45
N TYR A 502 33.06 -1.33 -5.31
CA TYR A 502 32.12 -1.54 -6.41
C TYR A 502 31.49 -0.21 -6.83
N ARG A 503 31.67 0.21 -8.10
CA ARG A 503 31.23 1.50 -8.64
C ARG A 503 30.56 1.35 -10.00
N VAL A 504 29.67 2.28 -10.35
CA VAL A 504 29.13 2.43 -11.71
C VAL A 504 29.97 3.42 -12.47
N LEU A 505 30.61 2.99 -13.55
CA LEU A 505 31.51 3.80 -14.36
C LEU A 505 30.82 4.43 -15.56
N ASP A 506 29.87 3.75 -16.16
CA ASP A 506 29.17 4.17 -17.37
C ASP A 506 28.02 5.15 -17.08
N LYS A 507 28.03 6.31 -17.75
CA LYS A 507 27.00 7.35 -17.59
C LYS A 507 25.64 6.94 -18.13
N GLY A 508 25.60 6.10 -19.16
CA GLY A 508 24.34 5.57 -19.73
C GLY A 508 23.67 4.61 -18.76
N ILE A 509 24.44 3.71 -18.12
CA ILE A 509 23.97 2.82 -17.07
C ILE A 509 23.47 3.65 -15.88
N ALA A 510 24.23 4.66 -15.46
CA ALA A 510 23.84 5.56 -14.37
C ALA A 510 22.49 6.23 -14.63
N THR A 511 22.30 6.75 -15.84
CA THR A 511 21.06 7.43 -16.24
C THR A 511 19.89 6.44 -16.30
N ARG A 512 20.08 5.28 -16.94
CA ARG A 512 19.04 4.24 -17.02
C ARG A 512 18.62 3.76 -15.63
N HIS A 513 19.59 3.51 -14.75
CA HIS A 513 19.30 3.06 -13.39
C HIS A 513 18.47 4.09 -12.62
N ARG A 514 18.89 5.38 -12.61
CA ARG A 514 18.13 6.44 -11.93
C ARG A 514 16.71 6.61 -12.45
N MET A 515 16.48 6.34 -13.73
CA MET A 515 15.13 6.35 -14.32
C MET A 515 14.29 5.14 -13.94
N SER A 516 14.94 4.05 -13.52
CA SER A 516 14.29 2.78 -13.16
C SER A 516 14.18 2.56 -11.65
N ILE A 517 14.77 3.43 -10.81
CA ILE A 517 14.69 3.31 -9.35
C ILE A 517 13.23 3.39 -8.90
N GLY A 518 12.83 2.45 -8.05
CA GLY A 518 11.49 2.36 -7.51
C GLY A 518 10.44 1.94 -8.52
N THR A 519 10.83 1.40 -9.66
CA THR A 519 9.88 0.82 -10.63
C THR A 519 9.33 -0.49 -10.09
N ILE A 520 8.35 -0.37 -9.22
CA ILE A 520 7.38 -1.44 -9.00
C ILE A 520 6.50 -1.40 -10.25
N VAL A 521 6.54 -2.46 -11.00
CA VAL A 521 5.94 -2.52 -12.31
C VAL A 521 4.43 -2.43 -12.21
N GLY A 522 3.87 -1.29 -12.62
CA GLY A 522 2.52 -1.24 -13.13
C GLY A 522 2.52 -1.50 -14.64
N GLU A 523 1.41 -1.92 -15.20
CA GLU A 523 1.21 -1.96 -16.65
C GLU A 523 1.53 -0.60 -17.27
N SER A 524 1.99 -0.59 -18.52
CA SER A 524 2.28 0.62 -19.27
C SER A 524 1.02 1.50 -19.32
N SER A 525 1.13 2.72 -18.86
CA SER A 525 0.04 3.69 -18.89
C SER A 525 0.31 4.74 -19.97
N ILE A 526 -0.74 5.10 -20.70
CA ILE A 526 -0.74 6.11 -21.74
C ILE A 526 -1.44 7.35 -21.18
N ALA A 527 -0.83 8.53 -21.35
CA ALA A 527 -1.47 9.80 -20.99
C ALA A 527 -2.71 10.05 -21.85
N VAL A 528 -3.77 10.57 -21.27
CA VAL A 528 -5.00 10.97 -21.98
C VAL A 528 -5.10 12.47 -21.98
N LYS A 529 -5.07 13.07 -23.18
CA LYS A 529 -5.12 14.54 -23.35
C LYS A 529 -6.14 14.96 -24.38
N TYR A 530 -6.78 16.09 -24.13
CA TYR A 530 -7.55 16.77 -25.14
C TYR A 530 -6.66 17.32 -26.26
N GLN A 531 -7.22 17.56 -27.43
CA GLN A 531 -6.52 18.25 -28.53
C GLN A 531 -5.93 19.60 -28.12
N SER A 532 -6.53 20.27 -27.14
CA SER A 532 -6.04 21.53 -26.54
C SER A 532 -4.76 21.33 -25.67
N GLY A 533 -4.31 20.09 -25.46
CA GLY A 533 -3.18 19.77 -24.60
C GLY A 533 -3.54 19.57 -23.11
N ARG A 534 -4.78 19.85 -22.71
CA ARG A 534 -5.22 19.68 -21.31
C ARG A 534 -5.15 18.20 -20.92
N ASP A 535 -4.47 17.92 -19.84
CA ASP A 535 -4.28 16.58 -19.29
C ASP A 535 -5.51 16.11 -18.50
N LEU A 536 -5.96 14.89 -18.74
CA LEU A 536 -7.06 14.25 -18.02
C LEU A 536 -6.55 13.18 -17.04
N GLY A 537 -5.32 12.66 -17.26
CA GLY A 537 -4.75 11.58 -16.49
C GLY A 537 -4.11 10.49 -17.35
N SER A 538 -4.11 9.26 -16.86
CA SER A 538 -3.50 8.13 -17.58
C SER A 538 -4.39 6.90 -17.55
N ILE A 539 -4.32 6.11 -18.62
CA ILE A 539 -5.09 4.87 -18.81
C ILE A 539 -4.15 3.76 -19.27
N GLN A 540 -4.52 2.52 -19.02
CA GLN A 540 -3.70 1.37 -19.43
C GLN A 540 -3.59 1.26 -20.96
N GLU A 541 -2.39 0.94 -21.44
CA GLU A 541 -2.10 0.76 -22.85
C GLU A 541 -2.96 -0.35 -23.46
N SER A 542 -3.17 -1.45 -22.72
CA SER A 542 -4.00 -2.60 -23.15
C SER A 542 -5.45 -2.21 -23.47
N PHE A 543 -6.00 -1.17 -22.83
CA PHE A 543 -7.32 -0.66 -23.17
C PHE A 543 -7.27 0.18 -24.45
N ILE A 544 -6.37 1.16 -24.51
CA ILE A 544 -6.25 2.09 -25.65
C ILE A 544 -5.89 1.36 -26.95
N SER A 545 -5.08 0.29 -26.88
CA SER A 545 -4.68 -0.49 -28.07
C SER A 545 -5.85 -1.19 -28.78
N ARG A 546 -6.98 -1.38 -28.09
CA ARG A 546 -8.20 -1.99 -28.65
C ARG A 546 -9.14 -0.97 -29.31
N LEU A 547 -8.94 0.34 -29.04
CA LEU A 547 -9.80 1.39 -29.56
C LEU A 547 -9.40 1.76 -30.99
N LYS A 548 -10.42 2.04 -31.80
CA LYS A 548 -10.28 2.63 -33.13
C LYS A 548 -10.61 4.11 -33.08
N PRO A 549 -10.01 4.96 -33.94
CA PRO A 549 -10.41 6.35 -34.07
C PRO A 549 -11.93 6.45 -34.28
N GLY A 550 -12.59 7.29 -33.47
CA GLY A 550 -14.06 7.46 -33.44
C GLY A 550 -14.76 6.63 -32.34
N ASP A 551 -14.08 5.68 -31.70
CA ASP A 551 -14.65 4.94 -30.58
C ASP A 551 -14.85 5.87 -29.37
N THR A 552 -15.94 5.65 -28.64
CA THR A 552 -16.27 6.47 -27.48
C THR A 552 -16.07 5.70 -26.17
N PHE A 553 -15.49 6.36 -25.19
CA PHE A 553 -15.28 5.78 -23.87
C PHE A 553 -15.48 6.82 -22.76
N VAL A 554 -15.66 6.34 -21.52
CA VAL A 554 -15.84 7.20 -20.33
C VAL A 554 -14.54 7.19 -19.54
N PHE A 555 -13.99 8.35 -19.24
CA PHE A 555 -12.79 8.50 -18.40
C PHE A 555 -12.79 9.84 -17.69
N ALA A 556 -12.35 9.88 -16.44
CA ALA A 556 -12.36 11.06 -15.57
C ALA A 556 -13.77 11.69 -15.46
N GLY A 557 -14.80 10.84 -15.41
CA GLY A 557 -16.20 11.27 -15.38
C GLY A 557 -16.71 11.91 -16.67
N LYS A 558 -15.98 11.80 -17.80
CA LYS A 558 -16.31 12.47 -19.07
C LYS A 558 -16.45 11.45 -20.20
N LYS A 559 -17.37 11.73 -21.11
CA LYS A 559 -17.51 10.97 -22.35
C LYS A 559 -16.54 11.52 -23.38
N LEU A 560 -15.67 10.68 -23.88
CA LEU A 560 -14.56 11.01 -24.77
C LEU A 560 -14.62 10.21 -26.05
N GLU A 561 -14.27 10.82 -27.17
CA GLU A 561 -14.05 10.15 -28.45
C GLU A 561 -12.55 10.04 -28.67
N PHE A 562 -12.09 8.81 -28.94
CA PHE A 562 -10.69 8.52 -29.23
C PHE A 562 -10.33 8.98 -30.64
N LEU A 563 -9.23 9.71 -30.77
CA LEU A 563 -8.76 10.23 -32.05
C LEU A 563 -7.54 9.48 -32.56
N ARG A 564 -6.49 9.38 -31.77
CA ARG A 564 -5.22 8.74 -32.12
C ARG A 564 -4.31 8.56 -30.91
N VAL A 565 -3.32 7.69 -31.03
CA VAL A 565 -2.15 7.66 -30.12
C VAL A 565 -0.95 8.28 -30.82
N ARG A 566 -0.29 9.21 -30.12
CA ARG A 566 0.99 9.78 -30.56
C ARG A 566 1.85 10.08 -29.31
N ASP A 567 3.12 9.65 -29.34
CA ASP A 567 4.12 9.89 -28.27
C ASP A 567 3.61 9.48 -26.87
N MET A 568 3.13 8.23 -26.75
CA MET A 568 2.54 7.65 -25.52
C MET A 568 1.39 8.51 -24.95
N THR A 569 0.69 9.25 -25.82
CA THR A 569 -0.47 10.05 -25.48
C THR A 569 -1.66 9.65 -26.34
N ALA A 570 -2.78 9.31 -25.71
CA ALA A 570 -4.07 9.15 -26.33
C ALA A 570 -4.74 10.52 -26.45
N TRP A 571 -4.93 10.99 -27.69
CA TRP A 571 -5.58 12.24 -27.98
C TRP A 571 -7.08 12.02 -28.11
N VAL A 572 -7.85 12.85 -27.41
CA VAL A 572 -9.31 12.72 -27.34
C VAL A 572 -10.02 14.06 -27.53
N LYS A 573 -11.30 14.00 -27.85
CA LYS A 573 -12.24 15.14 -27.82
C LYS A 573 -13.49 14.77 -27.02
N PRO A 574 -14.31 15.73 -26.57
CA PRO A 574 -15.62 15.46 -25.97
C PRO A 574 -16.50 14.69 -26.96
N ALA A 575 -17.25 13.71 -26.46
CA ALA A 575 -18.19 12.92 -27.24
C ALA A 575 -19.64 13.24 -26.88
N ASN A 576 -20.50 13.41 -27.90
CA ASN A 576 -21.93 13.69 -27.72
C ASN A 576 -22.78 12.41 -27.70
N ARG A 577 -22.20 11.23 -27.94
CA ARG A 577 -22.93 9.95 -27.96
C ARG A 577 -23.25 9.45 -26.56
N LEU A 578 -24.47 8.89 -26.38
CA LEU A 578 -25.00 8.44 -25.10
C LEU A 578 -24.29 7.17 -24.54
N LYS A 579 -23.68 6.34 -25.35
CA LYS A 579 -22.99 5.10 -24.93
C LYS A 579 -21.49 5.23 -25.14
N GLY A 580 -20.71 5.05 -24.04
CA GLY A 580 -19.26 4.93 -24.07
C GLY A 580 -18.82 3.69 -23.28
N ILE A 581 -17.75 3.05 -23.74
CA ILE A 581 -17.14 1.91 -23.03
C ILE A 581 -16.40 2.46 -21.83
N ILE A 582 -16.62 1.92 -20.64
CA ILE A 582 -15.83 2.25 -19.45
C ILE A 582 -14.53 1.43 -19.52
N PRO A 583 -13.35 2.05 -19.36
CA PRO A 583 -12.09 1.35 -19.38
C PRO A 583 -12.04 0.22 -18.35
N ALA A 584 -11.55 -0.94 -18.78
CA ALA A 584 -11.16 -1.99 -17.86
C ALA A 584 -9.70 -1.75 -17.47
N TRP A 585 -9.43 -1.62 -16.16
CA TRP A 585 -8.09 -1.64 -15.63
C TRP A 585 -7.80 -3.07 -15.17
N THR A 586 -6.79 -3.69 -15.75
CA THR A 586 -6.22 -4.94 -15.26
C THR A 586 -5.36 -4.62 -14.03
N GLY A 587 -5.97 -4.10 -12.98
CA GLY A 587 -5.33 -3.94 -11.69
C GLY A 587 -5.39 -5.26 -10.91
N THR A 588 -4.43 -5.49 -10.03
CA THR A 588 -4.52 -6.54 -9.02
C THR A 588 -5.77 -6.24 -8.19
N SER A 589 -6.79 -7.08 -8.34
CA SER A 589 -7.92 -7.11 -7.41
C SER A 589 -7.33 -7.41 -6.03
N LEU A 590 -7.52 -6.50 -5.07
CA LEU A 590 -7.11 -6.74 -3.70
C LEU A 590 -7.85 -7.97 -3.18
N PRO A 591 -7.13 -9.00 -2.72
CA PRO A 591 -7.78 -10.18 -2.14
C PRO A 591 -8.42 -9.84 -0.81
N ILE A 592 -9.35 -10.67 -0.36
CA ILE A 592 -9.80 -10.65 1.03
C ILE A 592 -8.61 -10.97 1.94
N SER A 593 -8.54 -10.29 3.08
CA SER A 593 -7.48 -10.55 4.06
C SER A 593 -7.65 -11.90 4.77
N PRO A 594 -6.57 -12.51 5.26
CA PRO A 594 -6.65 -13.74 6.04
C PRO A 594 -7.58 -13.61 7.26
N GLU A 595 -7.53 -12.49 7.97
CA GLU A 595 -8.33 -12.20 9.17
C GLU A 595 -9.81 -12.11 8.84
N LEU A 596 -10.16 -11.39 7.76
CA LEU A 596 -11.54 -11.31 7.30
C LEU A 596 -12.02 -12.67 6.76
N GLY A 597 -11.19 -13.40 6.02
CA GLY A 597 -11.50 -14.76 5.57
C GLY A 597 -11.76 -15.73 6.72
N ALA A 598 -10.95 -15.68 7.77
CA ALA A 598 -11.17 -16.46 8.99
C ALA A 598 -12.48 -16.04 9.71
N ALA A 599 -12.79 -14.74 9.75
CA ALA A 599 -14.04 -14.26 10.32
C ALA A 599 -15.27 -14.71 9.50
N VAL A 600 -15.16 -14.77 8.17
CA VAL A 600 -16.19 -15.32 7.27
C VAL A 600 -16.41 -16.80 7.56
N ARG A 601 -15.33 -17.61 7.70
CA ARG A 601 -15.49 -19.04 8.07
C ARG A 601 -16.21 -19.21 9.39
N ARG A 602 -15.94 -18.39 10.41
CA ARG A 602 -16.68 -18.41 11.68
C ARG A 602 -18.17 -18.13 11.48
N LYS A 603 -18.52 -17.12 10.67
CA LYS A 603 -19.93 -16.82 10.35
C LYS A 603 -20.64 -17.96 9.63
N LEU A 604 -19.95 -18.67 8.75
CA LEU A 604 -20.50 -19.86 8.08
C LEU A 604 -20.69 -21.02 9.07
N ALA A 605 -19.74 -21.25 9.98
CA ALA A 605 -19.87 -22.24 11.03
C ALA A 605 -21.04 -21.92 11.99
N GLU A 606 -21.22 -20.66 12.38
CA GLU A 606 -22.38 -20.20 13.16
C GLU A 606 -23.70 -20.45 12.41
N ALA A 607 -23.76 -20.15 11.11
CA ALA A 607 -24.92 -20.40 10.27
C ALA A 607 -25.20 -21.91 10.11
N ARG A 608 -24.17 -22.76 10.02
CA ARG A 608 -24.31 -24.23 10.05
C ARG A 608 -25.02 -24.69 11.30
N ASP A 609 -24.69 -24.08 12.44
CA ASP A 609 -25.32 -24.38 13.73
C ASP A 609 -26.67 -23.69 13.94
N GLY A 610 -27.19 -22.98 12.92
CA GLY A 610 -28.48 -22.31 12.94
C GLY A 610 -28.47 -20.92 13.60
N ARG A 611 -27.29 -20.34 13.87
CA ARG A 611 -27.15 -19.00 14.46
C ARG A 611 -26.96 -17.96 13.36
N TYR A 612 -27.88 -16.98 13.30
CA TYR A 612 -27.91 -15.90 12.29
C TYR A 612 -28.02 -14.55 12.98
N ASP A 613 -27.01 -14.21 13.80
CA ASP A 613 -27.02 -13.01 14.60
C ASP A 613 -26.73 -11.76 13.76
N GLY A 614 -27.54 -10.72 13.97
CA GLY A 614 -27.44 -9.45 13.28
C GLY A 614 -28.27 -9.33 12.00
N PRO A 615 -28.46 -8.10 11.51
CA PRO A 615 -29.34 -7.84 10.37
C PRO A 615 -28.85 -8.44 9.06
N GLU A 616 -27.54 -8.44 8.82
CA GLU A 616 -26.92 -9.00 7.62
C GLU A 616 -27.08 -10.52 7.54
N MET A 617 -26.81 -11.22 8.66
CA MET A 617 -26.94 -12.67 8.71
C MET A 617 -28.40 -13.11 8.61
N SER A 618 -29.31 -12.35 9.22
CA SER A 618 -30.76 -12.56 9.07
C SER A 618 -31.21 -12.40 7.61
N ALA A 619 -30.71 -11.39 6.91
CA ALA A 619 -31.04 -11.14 5.50
C ALA A 619 -30.51 -12.23 4.56
N VAL A 620 -29.27 -12.73 4.78
CA VAL A 620 -28.65 -13.77 3.93
C VAL A 620 -29.09 -15.19 4.29
N ARG A 621 -29.76 -15.39 5.43
CA ARG A 621 -30.20 -16.71 5.91
C ARG A 621 -30.86 -17.58 4.85
N PRO A 622 -31.81 -17.10 4.02
CA PRO A 622 -32.47 -17.96 3.02
C PRO A 622 -31.48 -18.57 2.02
N VAL A 623 -30.44 -17.86 1.68
CA VAL A 623 -29.37 -18.31 0.75
C VAL A 623 -28.50 -19.37 1.42
N LEU A 624 -28.08 -19.13 2.67
CA LEU A 624 -27.23 -20.07 3.41
C LEU A 624 -28.00 -21.35 3.77
N GLU A 625 -29.28 -21.26 4.12
CA GLU A 625 -30.13 -22.45 4.33
C GLU A 625 -30.32 -23.27 3.04
N LEU A 626 -30.39 -22.59 1.87
CA LEU A 626 -30.45 -23.27 0.59
C LEU A 626 -29.12 -24.01 0.29
N GLN A 627 -27.98 -23.37 0.56
CA GLN A 627 -26.66 -23.99 0.43
C GLN A 627 -26.55 -25.22 1.34
N LYS A 628 -26.98 -25.11 2.59
CA LYS A 628 -26.99 -26.21 3.55
C LYS A 628 -27.88 -27.39 3.10
N LYS A 629 -29.01 -27.08 2.44
CA LYS A 629 -29.93 -28.08 1.91
C LYS A 629 -29.37 -28.81 0.68
N TRP A 630 -28.67 -28.10 -0.22
CA TRP A 630 -28.17 -28.65 -1.48
C TRP A 630 -26.77 -29.25 -1.38
N SER A 631 -25.98 -28.76 -0.44
CA SER A 631 -24.59 -29.17 -0.21
C SER A 631 -24.29 -29.14 1.28
N ALA A 632 -23.36 -28.27 1.69
CA ALA A 632 -22.98 -28.08 3.10
C ALA A 632 -22.56 -26.63 3.37
N LEU A 633 -22.54 -26.25 4.66
CA LEU A 633 -21.79 -25.11 5.16
C LEU A 633 -20.59 -25.65 5.95
N PRO A 634 -19.34 -25.21 5.64
CA PRO A 634 -18.15 -25.70 6.33
C PRO A 634 -18.09 -25.17 7.75
N GLY A 635 -17.48 -25.96 8.64
CA GLY A 635 -17.01 -25.51 9.95
C GLY A 635 -15.79 -24.61 9.82
N GLU A 636 -15.34 -24.04 10.95
CA GLU A 636 -14.20 -23.09 10.95
C GLU A 636 -12.91 -23.73 10.40
N ASP A 637 -12.66 -25.01 10.77
CA ASP A 637 -11.47 -25.78 10.39
C ASP A 637 -11.74 -26.82 9.28
N GLU A 638 -12.86 -26.68 8.57
CA GLU A 638 -13.26 -27.59 7.50
C GLU A 638 -13.05 -26.95 6.13
N LEU A 639 -12.67 -27.76 5.16
CA LEU A 639 -12.57 -27.38 3.75
C LEU A 639 -13.74 -27.98 2.97
N LEU A 640 -14.59 -27.12 2.43
CA LEU A 640 -15.67 -27.57 1.54
C LEU A 640 -15.11 -27.79 0.13
N VAL A 641 -15.35 -29.02 -0.37
CA VAL A 641 -15.04 -29.41 -1.76
C VAL A 641 -16.30 -29.95 -2.41
N GLU A 642 -16.68 -29.36 -3.54
CA GLU A 642 -17.86 -29.74 -4.30
C GLU A 642 -17.48 -30.28 -5.68
N ARG A 643 -18.10 -31.37 -6.09
CA ARG A 643 -17.97 -31.93 -7.44
C ARG A 643 -19.28 -31.75 -8.18
N LEU A 644 -19.21 -31.20 -9.38
CA LEU A 644 -20.38 -30.99 -10.23
C LEU A 644 -20.08 -31.47 -11.67
N GLU A 645 -21.08 -32.00 -12.31
CA GLU A 645 -21.07 -32.27 -13.74
C GLU A 645 -22.06 -31.32 -14.44
N SER A 646 -21.61 -30.71 -15.53
CA SER A 646 -22.46 -29.88 -16.38
C SER A 646 -22.33 -30.33 -17.86
N ARG A 647 -23.15 -29.77 -18.73
CA ARG A 647 -23.07 -30.02 -20.18
C ARG A 647 -23.04 -28.71 -20.94
N GLN A 648 -22.08 -28.60 -21.86
CA GLN A 648 -22.00 -27.51 -22.82
C GLN A 648 -22.19 -28.11 -24.24
N GLY A 649 -23.40 -27.99 -24.76
CA GLY A 649 -23.76 -28.69 -26.00
C GLY A 649 -23.70 -30.22 -25.81
N ARG A 650 -22.80 -30.88 -26.54
CA ARG A 650 -22.57 -32.35 -26.45
C ARG A 650 -21.44 -32.70 -25.46
N THR A 651 -20.62 -31.76 -25.05
CA THR A 651 -19.47 -31.99 -24.17
C THR A 651 -19.94 -32.04 -22.71
N LYS A 652 -19.52 -33.06 -22.00
CA LYS A 652 -19.69 -33.17 -20.55
C LYS A 652 -18.52 -32.49 -19.89
N LEU A 653 -18.80 -31.59 -18.96
CA LEU A 653 -17.81 -30.84 -18.22
C LEU A 653 -17.82 -31.28 -16.77
N HIS A 654 -16.64 -31.45 -16.21
CA HIS A 654 -16.42 -31.84 -14.81
C HIS A 654 -15.81 -30.66 -14.05
N HIS A 655 -16.41 -30.32 -12.92
CA HIS A 655 -16.03 -29.22 -12.08
C HIS A 655 -15.59 -29.74 -10.70
N LEU A 656 -14.50 -29.22 -10.20
CA LEU A 656 -14.06 -29.36 -8.82
C LEU A 656 -13.95 -27.97 -8.20
N PHE A 657 -14.89 -27.63 -7.31
CA PHE A 657 -14.85 -26.39 -6.56
C PHE A 657 -14.24 -26.64 -5.17
N VAL A 658 -13.39 -25.75 -4.73
CA VAL A 658 -12.72 -25.80 -3.44
C VAL A 658 -12.81 -24.43 -2.78
N TYR A 659 -13.26 -24.35 -1.50
CA TYR A 659 -13.58 -23.11 -0.80
C TYR A 659 -12.74 -22.91 0.46
N PRO A 660 -11.46 -22.48 0.34
CA PRO A 660 -10.60 -22.22 1.50
C PRO A 660 -10.88 -20.88 2.17
N PHE A 661 -11.55 -19.93 1.52
CA PHE A 661 -11.77 -18.55 1.99
C PHE A 661 -10.48 -17.82 2.36
N ALA A 662 -9.40 -18.07 1.62
CA ALA A 662 -8.05 -17.54 1.89
C ALA A 662 -7.63 -16.39 0.96
N GLY A 663 -8.56 -15.92 0.11
CA GLY A 663 -8.35 -14.83 -0.83
C GLY A 663 -7.81 -15.27 -2.19
N LYS A 664 -8.11 -14.47 -3.21
CA LYS A 664 -7.91 -14.81 -4.62
C LYS A 664 -6.47 -15.21 -4.98
N LEU A 665 -5.46 -14.56 -4.38
CA LEU A 665 -4.06 -14.87 -4.72
C LEU A 665 -3.65 -16.26 -4.23
N VAL A 666 -4.05 -16.63 -3.02
CA VAL A 666 -3.84 -17.97 -2.46
C VAL A 666 -4.58 -19.00 -3.30
N HIS A 667 -5.82 -18.71 -3.66
CA HIS A 667 -6.64 -19.61 -4.49
C HIS A 667 -6.06 -19.82 -5.89
N GLN A 668 -5.47 -18.80 -6.51
CA GLN A 668 -4.77 -18.95 -7.79
C GLN A 668 -3.56 -19.89 -7.66
N GLY A 669 -2.77 -19.73 -6.58
CA GLY A 669 -1.63 -20.61 -6.30
C GLY A 669 -2.07 -22.05 -6.04
N LEU A 670 -3.10 -22.25 -5.20
CA LEU A 670 -3.66 -23.57 -4.89
C LEU A 670 -4.27 -24.24 -6.12
N ALA A 671 -4.97 -23.48 -6.97
CA ALA A 671 -5.53 -24.01 -8.21
C ALA A 671 -4.43 -24.49 -9.17
N ALA A 672 -3.36 -23.71 -9.33
CA ALA A 672 -2.21 -24.08 -10.16
C ALA A 672 -1.50 -25.34 -9.61
N LEU A 673 -1.25 -25.38 -8.28
CA LEU A 673 -0.65 -26.54 -7.62
C LEU A 673 -1.51 -27.81 -7.78
N ALA A 674 -2.83 -27.67 -7.54
CA ALA A 674 -3.75 -28.80 -7.67
C ALA A 674 -3.82 -29.30 -9.11
N ALA A 675 -3.89 -28.42 -10.11
CA ALA A 675 -3.86 -28.77 -11.52
C ALA A 675 -2.54 -29.48 -11.91
N PHE A 676 -1.40 -28.96 -11.43
CA PHE A 676 -0.09 -29.58 -11.64
C PHE A 676 -0.01 -31.00 -11.06
N ARG A 677 -0.43 -31.19 -9.82
CA ARG A 677 -0.43 -32.52 -9.16
C ARG A 677 -1.36 -33.50 -9.82
N LEU A 678 -2.55 -33.04 -10.27
CA LEU A 678 -3.49 -33.87 -11.02
C LEU A 678 -2.93 -34.27 -12.39
N SER A 679 -2.36 -33.33 -13.15
CA SER A 679 -1.78 -33.61 -14.47
C SER A 679 -0.58 -34.54 -14.43
N ARG A 680 0.19 -34.50 -13.31
CA ARG A 680 1.29 -35.46 -13.05
C ARG A 680 0.80 -36.89 -12.79
N ALA A 681 -0.33 -37.00 -12.08
CA ALA A 681 -0.95 -38.30 -11.84
C ALA A 681 -1.60 -38.88 -13.11
N ARG A 682 -2.23 -38.01 -13.90
CA ARG A 682 -2.84 -38.34 -15.21
C ARG A 682 -2.82 -37.12 -16.13
N PRO A 683 -2.26 -37.21 -17.34
CA PRO A 683 -2.26 -36.12 -18.29
C PRO A 683 -3.69 -35.62 -18.55
N ALA A 684 -3.95 -34.37 -18.16
CA ALA A 684 -5.24 -33.69 -18.37
C ALA A 684 -5.01 -32.18 -18.45
N THR A 685 -5.90 -31.47 -19.15
CA THR A 685 -5.90 -30.01 -19.25
C THR A 685 -7.02 -29.45 -18.34
N PHE A 686 -6.69 -28.44 -17.57
CA PHE A 686 -7.61 -27.78 -16.66
C PHE A 686 -7.78 -26.30 -17.00
N THR A 687 -9.02 -25.82 -17.03
CA THR A 687 -9.31 -24.39 -16.95
C THR A 687 -9.40 -24.00 -15.47
N LEU A 688 -8.64 -22.97 -15.07
CA LEU A 688 -8.55 -22.50 -13.69
C LEU A 688 -9.33 -21.20 -13.52
N THR A 689 -10.25 -21.17 -12.54
CA THR A 689 -10.96 -19.97 -12.14
C THR A 689 -10.80 -19.77 -10.62
N ALA A 690 -10.53 -18.55 -10.17
CA ALA A 690 -10.39 -18.26 -8.75
C ALA A 690 -11.01 -16.91 -8.39
N ASN A 691 -11.66 -16.84 -7.22
CA ASN A 691 -12.16 -15.65 -6.60
C ASN A 691 -11.67 -15.57 -5.13
N ASP A 692 -12.22 -14.65 -4.32
CA ASP A 692 -11.81 -14.49 -2.92
C ASP A 692 -12.29 -15.60 -1.99
N TYR A 693 -13.24 -16.42 -2.41
CA TYR A 693 -13.86 -17.46 -1.59
C TYR A 693 -13.34 -18.85 -1.90
N GLY A 694 -12.94 -19.09 -3.16
CA GLY A 694 -12.49 -20.39 -3.59
C GLY A 694 -11.95 -20.39 -5.02
N PHE A 695 -11.70 -21.60 -5.51
CA PHE A 695 -11.26 -21.82 -6.90
C PHE A 695 -11.98 -23.01 -7.53
N GLU A 696 -11.95 -23.06 -8.83
CA GLU A 696 -12.50 -24.10 -9.67
C GLU A 696 -11.42 -24.68 -10.57
N LEU A 697 -11.41 -26.00 -10.66
CA LEU A 697 -10.74 -26.74 -11.72
C LEU A 697 -11.82 -27.31 -12.64
N LEU A 698 -11.77 -26.95 -13.91
CA LEU A 698 -12.72 -27.42 -14.93
C LEU A 698 -11.97 -28.27 -15.96
N ALA A 699 -12.48 -29.46 -16.21
CA ALA A 699 -11.99 -30.36 -17.26
C ALA A 699 -13.14 -30.85 -18.17
N ASP A 700 -12.83 -31.06 -19.44
CA ASP A 700 -13.75 -31.60 -20.44
C ASP A 700 -13.70 -33.12 -20.54
N ASP A 701 -12.74 -33.77 -19.88
CA ASP A 701 -12.58 -35.21 -19.81
C ASP A 701 -12.79 -35.77 -18.40
N ALA A 702 -13.63 -36.78 -18.31
CA ALA A 702 -13.93 -37.51 -17.06
C ALA A 702 -12.70 -38.21 -16.46
N THR A 703 -11.68 -38.49 -17.25
CA THR A 703 -10.50 -39.26 -16.79
C THR A 703 -9.68 -38.56 -15.74
N GLY A 704 -9.66 -37.21 -15.73
CA GLY A 704 -8.97 -36.39 -14.70
C GLY A 704 -9.60 -36.48 -13.32
N PHE A 705 -10.94 -36.53 -13.24
CA PHE A 705 -11.68 -36.49 -11.97
C PHE A 705 -12.41 -37.77 -11.60
N ALA A 706 -12.84 -38.57 -12.58
CA ALA A 706 -13.71 -39.75 -12.34
C ALA A 706 -13.02 -40.90 -11.60
N ALA A 707 -11.69 -40.98 -11.71
CA ALA A 707 -10.91 -42.04 -11.10
C ALA A 707 -10.37 -41.71 -9.68
N LEU A 708 -10.64 -40.48 -9.18
CA LEU A 708 -10.09 -40.03 -7.92
C LEU A 708 -11.17 -40.12 -6.85
N ASN A 709 -11.05 -41.12 -6.00
CA ASN A 709 -11.86 -41.20 -4.79
C ASN A 709 -11.57 -39.98 -3.90
N ALA A 710 -12.60 -39.33 -3.36
CA ALA A 710 -12.47 -38.15 -2.52
C ALA A 710 -11.53 -38.37 -1.31
N GLU A 711 -11.52 -39.58 -0.77
CA GLU A 711 -10.66 -39.97 0.36
C GLU A 711 -9.15 -39.99 0.03
N THR A 712 -8.79 -40.24 -1.23
CA THR A 712 -7.38 -40.27 -1.68
C THR A 712 -6.96 -39.02 -2.41
N LEU A 713 -7.89 -38.34 -3.08
CA LEU A 713 -7.63 -37.15 -3.89
C LEU A 713 -7.24 -35.95 -3.04
N ILE A 714 -8.02 -35.64 -2.02
CA ILE A 714 -7.85 -34.41 -1.22
C ILE A 714 -6.53 -34.42 -0.44
N PRO A 715 -6.13 -35.50 0.25
CA PRO A 715 -4.83 -35.59 0.89
C PRO A 715 -3.67 -35.44 -0.11
N ALA A 716 -3.78 -36.03 -1.31
CA ALA A 716 -2.75 -35.94 -2.33
C ALA A 716 -2.62 -34.53 -2.91
N LEU A 717 -3.73 -33.81 -3.11
CA LEU A 717 -3.71 -32.45 -3.66
C LEU A 717 -3.14 -31.41 -2.67
N PHE A 718 -3.41 -31.58 -1.40
CA PHE A 718 -3.06 -30.60 -0.37
C PHE A 718 -1.96 -31.09 0.59
N SER A 719 -1.24 -32.19 0.25
CA SER A 719 -0.06 -32.62 0.99
C SER A 719 1.01 -31.53 1.02
N THR A 720 1.70 -31.42 2.16
CA THR A 720 2.89 -30.57 2.29
C THR A 720 4.16 -31.23 1.76
N ASP A 721 4.11 -32.53 1.40
CA ASP A 721 5.25 -33.23 0.83
C ASP A 721 5.64 -32.64 -0.52
N ASN A 722 6.93 -32.41 -0.72
CA ASN A 722 7.50 -31.79 -1.94
C ASN A 722 6.82 -30.46 -2.35
N LEU A 723 6.21 -29.74 -1.40
CA LEU A 723 5.38 -28.55 -1.69
C LEU A 723 6.13 -27.48 -2.48
N LEU A 724 7.35 -27.13 -2.07
CA LEU A 724 8.15 -26.08 -2.72
C LEU A 724 8.58 -26.50 -4.14
N GLU A 725 8.94 -27.76 -4.33
CA GLU A 725 9.33 -28.34 -5.62
C GLU A 725 8.15 -28.36 -6.58
N ASP A 726 6.98 -28.80 -6.11
CA ASP A 726 5.75 -28.84 -6.90
C ASP A 726 5.27 -27.44 -7.27
N ILE A 727 5.38 -26.45 -6.35
CA ILE A 727 5.05 -25.05 -6.64
C ILE A 727 5.99 -24.49 -7.71
N ALA A 728 7.32 -24.72 -7.56
CA ALA A 728 8.31 -24.21 -8.50
C ALA A 728 8.10 -24.82 -9.91
N ALA A 729 7.85 -26.12 -9.99
CA ALA A 729 7.58 -26.80 -11.24
C ALA A 729 6.24 -26.33 -11.88
N GLY A 730 5.17 -26.24 -11.09
CA GLY A 730 3.86 -25.79 -11.55
C GLY A 730 3.85 -24.31 -11.98
N LEU A 731 4.64 -23.43 -11.34
CA LEU A 731 4.80 -22.06 -11.77
C LEU A 731 5.51 -21.95 -13.13
N ASN A 732 6.54 -22.77 -13.38
CA ASN A 732 7.27 -22.76 -14.65
C ASN A 732 6.41 -23.25 -15.83
N GLU A 733 5.44 -24.11 -15.59
CA GLU A 733 4.50 -24.63 -16.58
C GLU A 733 3.25 -23.76 -16.77
N SER A 734 3.07 -22.72 -15.94
CA SER A 734 1.87 -21.90 -15.90
C SER A 734 2.06 -20.50 -16.50
N GLU A 735 0.95 -19.88 -16.95
CA GLU A 735 0.94 -18.45 -17.34
C GLU A 735 1.35 -17.48 -16.21
N MET A 736 1.41 -17.94 -14.96
CA MET A 736 1.81 -17.12 -13.83
C MET A 736 3.27 -16.67 -13.94
N ALA A 737 4.17 -17.53 -14.44
CA ALA A 737 5.57 -17.18 -14.69
C ALA A 737 5.70 -16.08 -15.74
N LEU A 738 4.89 -16.11 -16.80
CA LEU A 738 4.89 -15.10 -17.86
C LEU A 738 4.51 -13.70 -17.35
N ARG A 739 3.65 -13.63 -16.33
CA ARG A 739 3.28 -12.33 -15.71
C ARG A 739 4.44 -11.75 -14.91
N GLN A 740 5.21 -12.56 -14.20
CA GLN A 740 6.38 -12.14 -13.42
C GLN A 740 7.60 -11.84 -14.29
N PHE A 741 7.69 -12.46 -15.47
CA PHE A 741 8.82 -12.25 -16.39
C PHE A 741 9.05 -10.78 -16.73
N ARG A 742 7.98 -10.00 -16.88
CA ARG A 742 8.07 -8.56 -17.16
C ARG A 742 8.76 -7.78 -16.02
N GLU A 743 8.50 -8.15 -14.78
CA GLU A 743 9.13 -7.54 -13.59
C GLU A 743 10.61 -7.92 -13.54
N ILE A 744 10.90 -9.19 -13.72
CA ILE A 744 12.26 -9.73 -13.79
C ILE A 744 13.04 -9.04 -14.91
N ALA A 745 12.47 -8.96 -16.11
CA ALA A 745 13.09 -8.34 -17.27
C ALA A 745 13.38 -6.83 -17.08
N ARG A 746 12.55 -6.12 -16.32
CA ARG A 746 12.83 -4.71 -15.97
C ARG A 746 13.95 -4.59 -14.95
N VAL A 747 13.95 -5.38 -13.89
CA VAL A 747 15.02 -5.40 -12.88
C VAL A 747 16.33 -5.80 -13.53
N ALA A 748 16.31 -6.79 -14.42
CA ALA A 748 17.45 -7.19 -15.23
C ALA A 748 17.89 -6.12 -16.24
N GLY A 749 17.06 -5.09 -16.51
CA GLY A 749 17.37 -4.04 -17.48
C GLY A 749 17.14 -4.45 -18.95
N LEU A 750 16.50 -5.59 -19.17
CA LEU A 750 16.11 -6.06 -20.52
C LEU A 750 15.02 -5.20 -21.15
N ILE A 751 14.14 -4.62 -20.33
CA ILE A 751 13.08 -3.72 -20.78
C ILE A 751 13.40 -2.31 -20.33
N PHE A 752 13.59 -1.39 -21.29
CA PHE A 752 13.84 0.01 -21.06
C PHE A 752 12.83 0.87 -21.83
N GLN A 753 12.11 1.74 -21.14
CA GLN A 753 11.02 2.56 -21.71
C GLN A 753 11.50 3.72 -22.60
N GLY A 754 12.78 3.98 -22.69
CA GLY A 754 13.37 5.12 -23.40
C GLY A 754 13.75 6.28 -22.48
N PHE A 755 14.42 7.30 -23.04
CA PHE A 755 14.78 8.51 -22.32
C PHE A 755 13.65 9.53 -22.34
N PRO A 756 13.56 10.43 -21.34
CA PRO A 756 12.64 11.57 -21.39
C PRO A 756 12.87 12.38 -22.66
N GLY A 757 11.82 12.57 -23.44
CA GLY A 757 11.90 13.23 -24.75
C GLY A 757 12.28 12.34 -25.94
N GLN A 758 12.71 11.10 -25.69
CA GLN A 758 13.00 10.09 -26.74
C GLN A 758 12.44 8.73 -26.31
N PRO A 759 11.12 8.56 -26.19
CA PRO A 759 10.52 7.27 -25.85
C PRO A 759 10.74 6.28 -27.01
N ARG A 760 11.03 5.01 -26.69
CA ARG A 760 11.05 3.94 -27.69
C ARG A 760 9.64 3.77 -28.27
N LYS A 761 9.55 3.47 -29.57
CA LYS A 761 8.25 3.23 -30.22
C LYS A 761 7.52 2.07 -29.54
N ALA A 762 6.21 2.21 -29.32
CA ALA A 762 5.37 1.23 -28.63
C ALA A 762 5.49 -0.20 -29.19
N ARG A 763 5.72 -0.36 -30.51
CA ARG A 763 5.99 -1.66 -31.16
C ARG A 763 7.23 -2.37 -30.61
N HIS A 764 8.28 -1.64 -30.23
CA HIS A 764 9.50 -2.24 -29.63
C HIS A 764 9.28 -2.68 -28.19
N LEU A 765 8.36 -2.04 -27.48
CA LEU A 765 7.97 -2.44 -26.12
C LEU A 765 7.05 -3.67 -26.14
N GLN A 766 6.15 -3.76 -27.12
CA GLN A 766 5.31 -4.93 -27.32
C GLN A 766 6.11 -6.17 -27.76
N ALA A 767 7.04 -6.01 -28.70
CA ALA A 767 7.90 -7.12 -29.14
C ALA A 767 8.78 -7.65 -27.99
N SER A 768 9.32 -6.77 -27.13
CA SER A 768 10.11 -7.20 -25.97
C SER A 768 9.26 -7.78 -24.83
N SER A 769 7.94 -7.63 -24.85
CA SER A 769 7.01 -8.19 -23.87
C SER A 769 6.30 -9.47 -24.33
N SER A 770 6.46 -9.84 -25.60
CA SER A 770 5.92 -11.08 -26.18
C SER A 770 6.99 -12.19 -26.31
N LEU A 771 8.23 -11.89 -25.96
CA LEU A 771 9.31 -12.84 -25.73
C LEU A 771 9.28 -13.32 -24.28
#